data_bd3d25f899aac94bb75133e0f84befb6
#
_entry.id   bd3d25f899aac94bb75133e0f84befb6
#
_cell.length_a   1.000
_cell.length_b   1.000
_cell.length_c   1.000
_cell.angle_alpha   90.00
_cell.angle_beta   90.00
_cell.angle_gamma   90.00
#
_symmetry.space_group_name_H-M   'P 1'
#
loop_
_entity.id
_entity.type
_entity.pdbx_description
1 polymer ?
#
loop_
_entity_poly.entity_id
_entity_poly.type
_entity_poly.pdbx_seq_one_letter_code
_entity_poly.pdbx_strand_id
1 'polypeptide(L)'
;MVDVVTQSSLVPPESGKIVSAREAVRLIRDGDTVATGGFVGIGFPEEIAIAIEELYFSRDAQDAPAIPKPGNLTLVYAAGQGDGKERGLNHLGHEGLVRRVIGGHWGLVPKLQRLAIANQIEAYNFPQGVISHLFRDIAAKRPGHLTRVGLGTFVDPRLGGGKINEATKADLVRLLEIDGEEFLFYRAFPINVGIIRGTTADPDGNITMEKEALTLEALAIAMAVQNSGGLVIVQVERIAERGSLSPRQVKIPGVLVDCVVVAKPEYHWQTFSVQYDAAFSGEIRARTGSVEPMEMSERKIIARRAALELAANSVVNLGIGMPEGIAAVANEEKIGDLMTLTAEPGVIGGIPAGGLNFGAATNAQAIIDQPYQFDYYDGGGLDVAFLGLAQADQQGNLNVSKFGPRLAGAGGFINISQNAKKVVFVGTFTAGRLRVAMEGDRLRIISDGDVKKFVREVEHRTFSGAVSVQRGQHVLYVTERCVFKLTTEGLELVEIAPGIDVERDILGRMEFKPVLRRDPVTMDKRIFSNGLMRLRDDLIRIPLERRFTYHSQERTLFINFEGHVIRNQDDVEQIRRIVDALLSPLGRKVYAVVNYDNFNILPDIIDEYSAMVHDLVDRFYSGVTRYTTSSFLRAKLGDALKQRALAPHIYETAEEATAHLRELETKG
;
A
#
# COMPACT_ATOMS: atom_id res chain seq x y z
N MET A 1 15.99 -58.67 7.80
CA MET A 1 16.37 -58.52 6.38
C MET A 1 16.41 -57.00 6.15
N VAL A 2 17.62 -56.47 6.05
CA VAL A 2 17.81 -55.06 5.76
C VAL A 2 17.75 -54.94 4.25
N ASP A 3 16.73 -54.26 3.73
CA ASP A 3 16.65 -53.97 2.30
C ASP A 3 17.84 -53.10 1.91
N VAL A 4 18.70 -53.66 1.11
CA VAL A 4 19.80 -52.95 0.46
C VAL A 4 19.15 -52.00 -0.56
N VAL A 5 19.03 -50.75 -0.18
CA VAL A 5 18.74 -49.68 -1.11
C VAL A 5 19.88 -49.67 -2.14
N THR A 6 19.60 -50.18 -3.35
CA THR A 6 20.50 -50.03 -4.48
C THR A 6 20.78 -48.53 -4.68
N GLN A 7 22.01 -48.13 -4.40
CA GLN A 7 22.50 -46.79 -4.77
C GLN A 7 22.35 -46.67 -6.29
N SER A 8 21.28 -46.03 -6.75
CA SER A 8 21.22 -45.47 -8.10
C SER A 8 22.34 -44.48 -8.24
N SER A 9 23.03 -44.51 -9.37
CA SER A 9 24.20 -43.71 -9.70
C SER A 9 24.15 -42.30 -9.13
N LEU A 10 25.19 -41.91 -8.40
CA LEU A 10 25.39 -40.56 -7.85
C LEU A 10 25.55 -39.43 -8.92
N VAL A 11 25.41 -39.77 -10.19
CA VAL A 11 25.45 -38.84 -11.32
C VAL A 11 24.01 -38.43 -11.63
N PRO A 12 23.62 -37.18 -11.43
CA PRO A 12 22.31 -36.68 -11.86
C PRO A 12 22.15 -36.93 -13.37
N PRO A 13 20.94 -37.27 -13.84
CA PRO A 13 20.70 -37.39 -15.29
C PRO A 13 21.05 -36.08 -16.00
N GLU A 14 21.62 -36.17 -17.22
CA GLU A 14 22.05 -34.99 -17.98
C GLU A 14 20.94 -33.95 -18.21
N SER A 15 19.70 -34.40 -18.35
CA SER A 15 18.51 -33.52 -18.48
C SER A 15 18.06 -32.89 -17.16
N GLY A 16 18.48 -33.42 -15.99
CA GLY A 16 18.15 -32.89 -14.66
C GLY A 16 16.66 -32.62 -14.46
N LYS A 17 16.33 -31.41 -14.07
CA LYS A 17 14.95 -30.94 -13.83
C LYS A 17 14.35 -30.22 -15.04
N ILE A 18 15.11 -30.01 -16.11
CA ILE A 18 14.67 -29.26 -17.29
C ILE A 18 13.78 -30.12 -18.15
N VAL A 19 12.53 -29.69 -18.31
CA VAL A 19 11.50 -30.39 -19.07
C VAL A 19 10.68 -29.40 -19.91
N SER A 20 9.92 -29.86 -20.89
CA SER A 20 8.95 -29.04 -21.60
C SER A 20 7.72 -28.76 -20.71
N ALA A 21 7.02 -27.66 -20.99
CA ALA A 21 5.76 -27.33 -20.30
C ALA A 21 4.75 -28.50 -20.38
N ARG A 22 4.65 -29.15 -21.55
CA ARG A 22 3.76 -30.28 -21.78
C ARG A 22 4.12 -31.50 -20.92
N GLU A 23 5.40 -31.76 -20.67
CA GLU A 23 5.83 -32.83 -19.77
C GLU A 23 5.53 -32.51 -18.33
N ALA A 24 5.84 -31.29 -17.90
CA ALA A 24 5.62 -30.85 -16.53
C ALA A 24 4.13 -30.91 -16.13
N VAL A 25 3.22 -30.40 -16.97
CA VAL A 25 1.77 -30.32 -16.62
C VAL A 25 1.08 -31.68 -16.58
N ARG A 26 1.65 -32.75 -17.19
CA ARG A 26 1.17 -34.12 -17.07
C ARG A 26 1.30 -34.70 -15.67
N LEU A 27 2.10 -34.11 -14.83
CA LEU A 27 2.29 -34.49 -13.43
C LEU A 27 1.16 -33.99 -12.54
N ILE A 28 0.36 -33.01 -13.01
CA ILE A 28 -0.78 -32.43 -12.29
C ILE A 28 -1.95 -33.46 -12.36
N ARG A 29 -2.50 -33.76 -11.20
CA ARG A 29 -3.55 -34.80 -11.06
C ARG A 29 -4.93 -34.17 -10.89
N ASP A 30 -5.95 -34.94 -11.15
CA ASP A 30 -7.34 -34.62 -10.87
C ASP A 30 -7.51 -34.32 -9.36
N GLY A 31 -8.16 -33.22 -9.02
CA GLY A 31 -8.42 -32.81 -7.65
C GLY A 31 -7.25 -32.08 -6.93
N ASP A 32 -6.08 -31.91 -7.57
CA ASP A 32 -4.94 -31.24 -6.97
C ASP A 32 -5.27 -29.79 -6.55
N THR A 33 -4.64 -29.35 -5.45
CA THR A 33 -4.57 -27.95 -5.06
C THR A 33 -3.35 -27.30 -5.72
N VAL A 34 -3.58 -26.33 -6.58
CA VAL A 34 -2.57 -25.63 -7.36
C VAL A 34 -2.41 -24.21 -6.86
N ALA A 35 -1.23 -23.84 -6.38
CA ALA A 35 -0.87 -22.48 -6.02
C ALA A 35 -0.12 -21.79 -7.17
N THR A 36 -0.48 -20.52 -7.43
CA THR A 36 0.15 -19.72 -8.49
C THR A 36 0.73 -18.45 -7.93
N GLY A 37 1.97 -18.10 -8.32
CA GLY A 37 2.57 -16.78 -8.11
C GLY A 37 2.18 -15.84 -9.24
N GLY A 38 2.07 -14.55 -8.93
CA GLY A 38 1.80 -13.51 -9.92
C GLY A 38 1.06 -12.30 -9.36
N PHE A 39 1.24 -11.15 -10.02
CA PHE A 39 0.52 -9.91 -9.74
C PHE A 39 0.19 -9.19 -11.06
N VAL A 40 -1.07 -9.11 -11.44
CA VAL A 40 -1.53 -8.75 -12.79
C VAL A 40 -0.92 -9.70 -13.83
N GLY A 41 0.16 -9.33 -14.51
CA GLY A 41 0.95 -10.20 -15.38
C GLY A 41 2.39 -10.40 -14.92
N ILE A 42 2.79 -9.71 -13.87
CA ILE A 42 4.14 -9.78 -13.34
C ILE A 42 4.33 -11.12 -12.61
N GLY A 43 5.40 -11.83 -12.95
CA GLY A 43 5.75 -13.10 -12.30
C GLY A 43 4.79 -14.25 -12.57
N PHE A 44 3.82 -14.13 -13.50
CA PHE A 44 2.88 -15.20 -13.85
C PHE A 44 3.49 -16.17 -14.88
N PRO A 45 3.42 -17.50 -14.64
CA PRO A 45 3.97 -18.53 -15.52
C PRO A 45 3.00 -18.88 -16.67
N GLU A 46 2.90 -17.98 -17.66
CA GLU A 46 1.91 -18.02 -18.73
C GLU A 46 1.96 -19.30 -19.57
N GLU A 47 3.17 -19.77 -19.97
CA GLU A 47 3.30 -20.98 -20.81
C GLU A 47 2.83 -22.24 -20.08
N ILE A 48 3.06 -22.32 -18.77
CA ILE A 48 2.58 -23.46 -17.96
C ILE A 48 1.04 -23.43 -17.92
N ALA A 49 0.43 -22.24 -17.73
CA ALA A 49 -1.03 -22.12 -17.72
C ALA A 49 -1.66 -22.49 -19.06
N ILE A 50 -1.06 -22.06 -20.18
CA ILE A 50 -1.45 -22.46 -21.55
C ILE A 50 -1.34 -23.99 -21.71
N ALA A 51 -0.23 -24.58 -21.27
CA ALA A 51 -0.03 -26.04 -21.39
C ALA A 51 -1.06 -26.84 -20.58
N ILE A 52 -1.52 -26.35 -19.42
CA ILE A 52 -2.62 -26.96 -18.65
C ILE A 52 -3.92 -26.88 -19.45
N GLU A 53 -4.24 -25.72 -20.03
CA GLU A 53 -5.44 -25.53 -20.87
C GLU A 53 -5.42 -26.48 -22.09
N GLU A 54 -4.29 -26.51 -22.81
CA GLU A 54 -4.11 -27.39 -23.98
C GLU A 54 -4.26 -28.87 -23.60
N LEU A 55 -3.68 -29.31 -22.49
CA LEU A 55 -3.79 -30.67 -22.00
C LEU A 55 -5.24 -31.03 -21.66
N TYR A 56 -5.96 -30.13 -20.99
CA TYR A 56 -7.37 -30.30 -20.63
C TYR A 56 -8.25 -30.51 -21.87
N PHE A 57 -8.04 -29.75 -22.94
CA PHE A 57 -8.81 -29.85 -24.18
C PHE A 57 -8.26 -30.88 -25.18
N SER A 58 -7.09 -31.47 -24.89
CA SER A 58 -6.51 -32.46 -25.80
C SER A 58 -7.49 -33.65 -26.04
N ARG A 59 -7.56 -34.14 -27.27
CA ARG A 59 -8.27 -35.37 -27.59
C ARG A 59 -7.27 -36.52 -27.54
N ASP A 60 -7.65 -37.64 -26.88
CA ASP A 60 -6.85 -38.84 -26.92
C ASP A 60 -6.82 -39.37 -28.36
N ALA A 61 -5.65 -39.75 -28.88
CA ALA A 61 -5.56 -40.41 -30.14
C ALA A 61 -6.26 -41.80 -30.02
N GLN A 62 -7.02 -42.21 -31.03
CA GLN A 62 -7.89 -43.38 -30.98
C GLN A 62 -7.18 -44.72 -30.57
N ASP A 63 -5.84 -44.77 -30.67
CA ASP A 63 -5.01 -45.95 -30.39
C ASP A 63 -3.91 -45.71 -29.32
N ALA A 64 -3.92 -44.59 -28.61
CA ALA A 64 -2.94 -44.30 -27.54
C ALA A 64 -3.57 -44.50 -26.14
N PRO A 65 -2.79 -44.96 -25.14
CA PRO A 65 -3.29 -44.99 -23.76
C PRO A 65 -3.74 -43.60 -23.33
N ALA A 66 -4.91 -43.51 -22.69
CA ALA A 66 -5.49 -42.28 -22.24
C ALA A 66 -4.49 -41.53 -21.34
N ILE A 67 -4.18 -40.28 -21.71
CA ILE A 67 -3.31 -39.40 -20.91
C ILE A 67 -4.17 -38.86 -19.76
N PRO A 68 -3.77 -39.03 -18.48
CA PRO A 68 -4.48 -38.43 -17.37
C PRO A 68 -4.54 -36.91 -17.57
N LYS A 69 -5.73 -36.31 -17.46
CA LYS A 69 -5.95 -34.86 -17.60
C LYS A 69 -6.18 -34.24 -16.25
N PRO A 70 -5.65 -33.03 -16.02
CA PRO A 70 -6.00 -32.30 -14.83
C PRO A 70 -7.48 -31.91 -14.86
N GLY A 71 -8.16 -32.03 -13.73
CA GLY A 71 -9.57 -31.63 -13.57
C GLY A 71 -9.87 -31.36 -12.10
N ASN A 72 -11.03 -30.84 -11.81
CA ASN A 72 -11.49 -30.56 -10.43
C ASN A 72 -10.46 -29.88 -9.55
N LEU A 73 -9.59 -29.03 -10.11
CA LEU A 73 -8.51 -28.35 -9.41
C LEU A 73 -9.04 -27.37 -8.36
N THR A 74 -8.29 -27.24 -7.26
CA THR A 74 -8.44 -26.11 -6.34
C THR A 74 -7.36 -25.09 -6.65
N LEU A 75 -7.71 -23.89 -7.08
CA LEU A 75 -6.74 -22.80 -7.32
C LEU A 75 -6.58 -21.95 -6.08
N VAL A 76 -5.33 -21.57 -5.77
CA VAL A 76 -4.98 -20.67 -4.67
C VAL A 76 -4.03 -19.60 -5.18
N TYR A 77 -4.41 -18.31 -5.03
CA TYR A 77 -3.59 -17.19 -5.46
C TYR A 77 -3.84 -15.94 -4.62
N ALA A 78 -2.78 -15.20 -4.31
CA ALA A 78 -2.87 -14.04 -3.43
C ALA A 78 -3.41 -12.80 -4.17
N ALA A 79 -2.80 -12.43 -5.29
CA ALA A 79 -3.16 -11.24 -6.07
C ALA A 79 -3.94 -11.62 -7.34
N GLY A 80 -4.56 -10.64 -7.99
CA GLY A 80 -5.20 -10.84 -9.28
C GLY A 80 -4.18 -11.14 -10.37
N GLN A 81 -4.34 -12.25 -11.08
CA GLN A 81 -3.40 -12.75 -12.10
C GLN A 81 -4.12 -12.90 -13.44
N GLY A 82 -4.18 -11.80 -14.19
CA GLY A 82 -4.85 -11.76 -15.49
C GLY A 82 -4.85 -10.38 -16.10
N ASP A 83 -5.30 -10.29 -17.35
CA ASP A 83 -5.42 -9.05 -18.12
C ASP A 83 -6.88 -8.53 -18.22
N GLY A 84 -7.80 -9.18 -17.53
CA GLY A 84 -9.23 -8.90 -17.64
C GLY A 84 -9.88 -9.48 -18.91
N LYS A 85 -9.17 -10.32 -19.68
CA LYS A 85 -9.64 -10.91 -20.94
C LYS A 85 -9.31 -12.41 -21.01
N GLU A 86 -8.13 -12.75 -21.53
CA GLU A 86 -7.75 -14.14 -21.86
C GLU A 86 -6.50 -14.63 -21.14
N ARG A 87 -5.56 -13.75 -20.77
CA ARG A 87 -4.25 -14.12 -20.21
C ARG A 87 -4.32 -14.40 -18.72
N GLY A 88 -3.26 -15.00 -18.19
CA GLY A 88 -3.14 -15.34 -16.79
C GLY A 88 -4.04 -16.51 -16.38
N LEU A 89 -4.63 -16.46 -15.20
CA LEU A 89 -5.55 -17.50 -14.71
C LEU A 89 -6.82 -17.67 -15.54
N ASN A 90 -7.07 -16.81 -16.55
CA ASN A 90 -8.16 -17.03 -17.51
C ASN A 90 -7.98 -18.32 -18.31
N HIS A 91 -6.74 -18.80 -18.53
CA HIS A 91 -6.45 -20.12 -19.11
C HIS A 91 -7.04 -21.27 -18.31
N LEU A 92 -7.22 -21.09 -16.99
CA LEU A 92 -7.76 -22.15 -16.13
C LEU A 92 -9.28 -22.00 -15.85
N GLY A 93 -9.91 -20.96 -16.38
CA GLY A 93 -11.31 -20.64 -16.13
C GLY A 93 -12.31 -21.48 -16.93
N HIS A 94 -12.21 -22.83 -16.87
CA HIS A 94 -13.06 -23.76 -17.60
C HIS A 94 -13.86 -24.65 -16.63
N GLU A 95 -15.13 -24.91 -16.98
CA GLU A 95 -15.98 -25.84 -16.25
C GLU A 95 -15.37 -27.25 -16.24
N GLY A 96 -15.34 -27.90 -15.08
CA GLY A 96 -14.73 -29.21 -14.89
C GLY A 96 -13.20 -29.19 -14.70
N LEU A 97 -12.47 -28.14 -15.19
CA LEU A 97 -11.05 -28.01 -14.90
C LEU A 97 -10.84 -27.51 -13.46
N VAL A 98 -11.65 -26.58 -13.02
CA VAL A 98 -11.59 -26.00 -11.66
C VAL A 98 -12.87 -26.30 -10.91
N ARG A 99 -12.76 -26.76 -9.67
CA ARG A 99 -13.90 -26.93 -8.75
C ARG A 99 -13.93 -25.92 -7.62
N ARG A 100 -12.77 -25.38 -7.23
CA ARG A 100 -12.65 -24.43 -6.11
C ARG A 100 -11.60 -23.37 -6.40
N VAL A 101 -11.88 -22.15 -5.97
CA VAL A 101 -10.91 -21.04 -6.04
C VAL A 101 -10.84 -20.34 -4.69
N ILE A 102 -9.62 -20.15 -4.16
CA ILE A 102 -9.31 -19.32 -3.00
C ILE A 102 -8.44 -18.19 -3.53
N GLY A 103 -9.04 -17.03 -3.83
CA GLY A 103 -8.37 -15.93 -4.51
C GLY A 103 -8.49 -14.61 -3.77
N GLY A 104 -7.42 -13.79 -3.79
CA GLY A 104 -7.43 -12.48 -3.19
C GLY A 104 -8.13 -11.44 -4.04
N HIS A 105 -7.94 -11.48 -5.36
CA HIS A 105 -8.56 -10.55 -6.30
C HIS A 105 -9.12 -11.30 -7.51
N TRP A 106 -10.31 -10.90 -7.96
CA TRP A 106 -11.05 -11.60 -9.02
C TRP A 106 -11.26 -10.75 -10.28
N GLY A 107 -11.09 -9.43 -10.19
CA GLY A 107 -11.46 -8.49 -11.25
C GLY A 107 -10.73 -8.71 -12.59
N LEU A 108 -9.55 -9.33 -12.57
CA LEU A 108 -8.74 -9.58 -13.76
C LEU A 108 -8.95 -10.96 -14.39
N VAL A 109 -9.82 -11.79 -13.81
CA VAL A 109 -10.06 -13.18 -14.23
C VAL A 109 -11.53 -13.45 -14.54
N PRO A 110 -12.10 -12.80 -15.59
CA PRO A 110 -13.52 -12.86 -15.91
C PRO A 110 -14.04 -14.27 -16.17
N LYS A 111 -13.21 -15.20 -16.66
CA LYS A 111 -13.62 -16.58 -16.86
C LYS A 111 -13.91 -17.28 -15.53
N LEU A 112 -13.05 -17.13 -14.52
CA LEU A 112 -13.28 -17.66 -13.17
C LEU A 112 -14.47 -16.95 -12.48
N GLN A 113 -14.62 -15.63 -12.66
CA GLN A 113 -15.78 -14.89 -12.13
C GLN A 113 -17.10 -15.50 -12.64
N ARG A 114 -17.21 -15.79 -13.93
CA ARG A 114 -18.43 -16.39 -14.52
C ARG A 114 -18.77 -17.71 -13.85
N LEU A 115 -17.78 -18.61 -13.65
CA LEU A 115 -17.99 -19.88 -12.97
C LEU A 115 -18.46 -19.69 -11.51
N ALA A 116 -17.86 -18.74 -10.80
CA ALA A 116 -18.23 -18.43 -9.41
C ALA A 116 -19.66 -17.86 -9.32
N ILE A 117 -20.01 -16.91 -10.18
CA ILE A 117 -21.34 -16.28 -10.21
C ILE A 117 -22.43 -17.28 -10.61
N ALA A 118 -22.10 -18.20 -11.53
CA ALA A 118 -23.00 -19.28 -11.95
C ALA A 118 -23.12 -20.43 -10.92
N ASN A 119 -22.47 -20.34 -9.76
CA ASN A 119 -22.41 -21.43 -8.75
C ASN A 119 -21.82 -22.77 -9.26
N GLN A 120 -20.98 -22.71 -10.30
CA GLN A 120 -20.35 -23.90 -10.88
C GLN A 120 -19.07 -24.30 -10.14
N ILE A 121 -18.50 -23.41 -9.34
CA ILE A 121 -17.33 -23.65 -8.50
C ILE A 121 -17.54 -23.12 -7.08
N GLU A 122 -16.85 -23.68 -6.11
CA GLU A 122 -16.71 -23.07 -4.79
C GLU A 122 -15.76 -21.86 -4.89
N ALA A 123 -16.17 -20.71 -4.35
CA ALA A 123 -15.42 -19.46 -4.50
C ALA A 123 -15.23 -18.77 -3.15
N TYR A 124 -13.97 -18.53 -2.79
CA TYR A 124 -13.58 -17.75 -1.62
C TYR A 124 -12.81 -16.51 -2.06
N ASN A 125 -13.07 -15.38 -1.38
CA ASN A 125 -12.24 -14.21 -1.47
C ASN A 125 -11.62 -13.90 -0.10
N PHE A 126 -10.29 -14.01 -0.01
CA PHE A 126 -9.53 -13.69 1.19
C PHE A 126 -8.63 -12.48 0.94
N PRO A 127 -8.22 -11.73 1.98
CA PRO A 127 -7.27 -10.65 1.83
C PRO A 127 -5.94 -11.15 1.25
N GLN A 128 -5.37 -10.39 0.32
CA GLN A 128 -4.14 -10.77 -0.40
C GLN A 128 -2.98 -11.06 0.56
N GLY A 129 -2.76 -10.20 1.57
CA GLY A 129 -1.72 -10.40 2.56
C GLY A 129 -1.94 -11.66 3.39
N VAL A 130 -3.19 -11.98 3.72
CA VAL A 130 -3.53 -13.22 4.44
C VAL A 130 -3.14 -14.45 3.64
N ILE A 131 -3.44 -14.49 2.34
CA ILE A 131 -3.03 -15.64 1.48
C ILE A 131 -1.51 -15.71 1.38
N SER A 132 -0.84 -14.57 1.22
CA SER A 132 0.64 -14.51 1.17
C SER A 132 1.27 -15.05 2.46
N HIS A 133 0.73 -14.70 3.62
CA HIS A 133 1.16 -15.23 4.91
C HIS A 133 0.81 -16.71 5.08
N LEU A 134 -0.37 -17.11 4.61
CA LEU A 134 -0.83 -18.50 4.70
C LEU A 134 0.12 -19.48 3.98
N PHE A 135 0.74 -19.08 2.85
CA PHE A 135 1.80 -19.88 2.23
C PHE A 135 2.97 -20.13 3.18
N ARG A 136 3.42 -19.12 3.95
CA ARG A 136 4.48 -19.31 4.96
C ARG A 136 4.03 -20.19 6.12
N ASP A 137 2.77 -20.07 6.54
CA ASP A 137 2.23 -20.89 7.63
C ASP A 137 2.10 -22.35 7.18
N ILE A 138 1.64 -22.62 5.94
CA ILE A 138 1.62 -23.95 5.35
C ILE A 138 3.04 -24.52 5.24
N ALA A 139 4.01 -23.71 4.76
CA ALA A 139 5.41 -24.12 4.70
C ALA A 139 5.97 -24.52 6.06
N ALA A 140 5.58 -23.84 7.12
CA ALA A 140 5.99 -24.13 8.51
C ALA A 140 5.12 -25.22 9.19
N LYS A 141 4.17 -25.85 8.45
CA LYS A 141 3.19 -26.82 9.00
C LYS A 141 2.37 -26.26 10.17
N ARG A 142 2.12 -24.96 10.19
CA ARG A 142 1.20 -24.34 11.13
C ARG A 142 -0.25 -24.68 10.75
N PRO A 143 -1.18 -24.72 11.72
CA PRO A 143 -2.58 -25.09 11.44
C PRO A 143 -3.34 -24.03 10.63
N GLY A 144 -2.80 -22.80 10.52
CA GLY A 144 -3.38 -21.69 9.78
C GLY A 144 -2.74 -20.37 10.16
N HIS A 145 -3.27 -19.29 9.57
CA HIS A 145 -2.86 -17.91 9.80
C HIS A 145 -3.79 -17.24 10.81
N LEU A 146 -3.22 -16.69 11.88
CA LEU A 146 -3.94 -15.94 12.93
C LEU A 146 -3.67 -14.45 12.76
N THR A 147 -4.73 -13.66 12.61
CA THR A 147 -4.61 -12.21 12.37
C THR A 147 -5.90 -11.46 12.72
N ARG A 148 -5.82 -10.14 12.90
CA ARG A 148 -7.00 -9.26 13.01
C ARG A 148 -7.48 -8.76 11.65
N VAL A 149 -6.74 -9.05 10.58
CA VAL A 149 -7.09 -8.63 9.21
C VAL A 149 -8.38 -9.31 8.77
N GLY A 150 -9.36 -8.50 8.41
CA GLY A 150 -10.67 -8.95 7.98
C GLY A 150 -11.78 -8.85 9.02
N LEU A 151 -11.48 -8.57 10.31
CA LEU A 151 -12.52 -8.35 11.32
C LEU A 151 -13.52 -7.27 10.90
N GLY A 152 -14.81 -7.58 11.04
CA GLY A 152 -15.90 -6.68 10.66
C GLY A 152 -16.12 -6.51 9.15
N THR A 153 -15.36 -7.20 8.30
CA THR A 153 -15.55 -7.22 6.84
C THR A 153 -16.24 -8.51 6.39
N PHE A 154 -16.51 -8.67 5.10
CA PHE A 154 -17.16 -9.87 4.55
C PHE A 154 -16.39 -11.17 4.79
N VAL A 155 -15.11 -11.12 5.15
CA VAL A 155 -14.32 -12.32 5.51
C VAL A 155 -14.50 -12.73 6.97
N ASP A 156 -15.07 -11.85 7.81
CA ASP A 156 -15.45 -12.20 9.16
C ASP A 156 -16.56 -13.29 9.11
N PRO A 157 -16.42 -14.41 9.86
CA PRO A 157 -17.42 -15.48 9.85
C PRO A 157 -18.86 -15.02 10.15
N ARG A 158 -19.00 -13.95 10.93
CA ARG A 158 -20.30 -13.33 11.25
C ARG A 158 -20.94 -12.65 10.03
N LEU A 159 -20.17 -12.35 8.98
CA LEU A 159 -20.57 -11.61 7.77
C LEU A 159 -20.34 -12.41 6.47
N GLY A 160 -20.09 -13.73 6.58
CA GLY A 160 -19.97 -14.61 5.42
C GLY A 160 -18.69 -15.45 5.35
N GLY A 161 -17.63 -15.12 6.12
CA GLY A 161 -16.41 -15.94 6.18
C GLY A 161 -15.65 -16.02 4.85
N GLY A 162 -15.76 -14.97 4.01
CA GLY A 162 -15.09 -14.91 2.71
C GLY A 162 -15.73 -15.78 1.62
N LYS A 163 -16.85 -16.42 1.87
CA LYS A 163 -17.61 -17.20 0.88
C LYS A 163 -18.34 -16.27 -0.09
N ILE A 164 -18.18 -16.50 -1.39
CA ILE A 164 -18.69 -15.60 -2.44
C ILE A 164 -20.06 -16.02 -2.97
N ASN A 165 -20.35 -17.32 -2.96
CA ASN A 165 -21.53 -17.87 -3.59
C ASN A 165 -22.13 -19.03 -2.76
N GLU A 166 -23.32 -19.49 -3.15
CA GLU A 166 -24.05 -20.52 -2.44
C GLU A 166 -23.45 -21.93 -2.57
N ALA A 167 -22.68 -22.19 -3.63
CA ALA A 167 -21.96 -23.45 -3.79
C ALA A 167 -20.88 -23.65 -2.73
N THR A 168 -20.37 -22.55 -2.16
CA THR A 168 -19.29 -22.54 -1.17
C THR A 168 -19.84 -22.81 0.23
N LYS A 169 -19.62 -24.01 0.78
CA LYS A 169 -20.17 -24.42 2.08
C LYS A 169 -19.15 -24.45 3.22
N ALA A 170 -17.92 -24.92 2.96
CA ALA A 170 -16.94 -25.14 4.02
C ALA A 170 -16.46 -23.84 4.67
N ASP A 171 -16.36 -23.84 6.01
CA ASP A 171 -15.82 -22.72 6.77
C ASP A 171 -14.30 -22.83 6.84
N LEU A 172 -13.61 -21.96 6.12
CA LEU A 172 -12.14 -21.84 6.13
C LEU A 172 -11.64 -20.73 7.05
N VAL A 173 -12.52 -19.89 7.56
CA VAL A 173 -12.21 -18.81 8.50
C VAL A 173 -12.97 -19.04 9.80
N ARG A 174 -12.32 -18.86 10.93
CA ARG A 174 -12.92 -18.95 12.27
C ARG A 174 -12.63 -17.68 13.05
N LEU A 175 -13.58 -17.27 13.89
CA LEU A 175 -13.36 -16.25 14.90
C LEU A 175 -12.80 -16.93 16.15
N LEU A 176 -11.71 -16.40 16.69
CA LEU A 176 -11.10 -16.85 17.95
C LEU A 176 -10.94 -15.65 18.88
N GLU A 177 -11.06 -15.91 20.17
CA GLU A 177 -10.76 -14.93 21.22
C GLU A 177 -9.48 -15.39 21.96
N ILE A 178 -8.51 -14.50 22.09
CA ILE A 178 -7.25 -14.74 22.80
C ILE A 178 -7.00 -13.54 23.68
N ASP A 179 -6.90 -13.76 25.00
CA ASP A 179 -6.68 -12.72 26.01
C ASP A 179 -7.71 -11.57 25.96
N GLY A 180 -8.97 -11.89 25.60
CA GLY A 180 -10.06 -10.92 25.49
C GLY A 180 -10.08 -10.12 24.17
N GLU A 181 -9.22 -10.48 23.21
CA GLU A 181 -9.17 -9.85 21.89
C GLU A 181 -9.61 -10.81 20.78
N GLU A 182 -10.39 -10.30 19.82
CA GLU A 182 -10.85 -11.07 18.67
C GLU A 182 -9.80 -11.19 17.58
N PHE A 183 -9.66 -12.40 17.02
CA PHE A 183 -8.82 -12.72 15.87
C PHE A 183 -9.57 -13.57 14.88
N LEU A 184 -9.21 -13.47 13.60
CA LEU A 184 -9.59 -14.41 12.57
C LEU A 184 -8.48 -15.46 12.40
N PHE A 185 -8.90 -16.72 12.29
CA PHE A 185 -8.02 -17.85 12.03
C PHE A 185 -8.39 -18.45 10.67
N TYR A 186 -7.48 -18.26 9.69
CA TYR A 186 -7.60 -18.82 8.35
C TYR A 186 -6.90 -20.16 8.31
N ARG A 187 -7.67 -21.23 8.06
CA ARG A 187 -7.18 -22.61 8.10
C ARG A 187 -6.17 -22.90 7.00
N ALA A 188 -5.06 -23.57 7.36
CA ALA A 188 -4.13 -24.14 6.41
C ALA A 188 -4.73 -25.39 5.70
N PHE A 189 -4.24 -25.65 4.52
CA PHE A 189 -4.56 -26.81 3.69
C PHE A 189 -3.33 -27.23 2.90
N PRO A 190 -3.18 -28.53 2.50
CA PRO A 190 -2.05 -28.97 1.71
C PRO A 190 -2.13 -28.39 0.28
N ILE A 191 -0.96 -28.13 -0.30
CA ILE A 191 -0.82 -27.66 -1.68
C ILE A 191 -0.04 -28.71 -2.46
N ASN A 192 -0.67 -29.25 -3.51
CA ASN A 192 -0.12 -30.36 -4.29
C ASN A 192 0.83 -29.88 -5.39
N VAL A 193 0.56 -28.71 -5.99
CA VAL A 193 1.35 -28.18 -7.10
C VAL A 193 1.56 -26.68 -6.90
N GLY A 194 2.80 -26.25 -7.10
CA GLY A 194 3.15 -24.82 -7.23
C GLY A 194 3.60 -24.52 -8.64
N ILE A 195 2.97 -23.58 -9.31
CA ILE A 195 3.43 -23.06 -10.58
C ILE A 195 3.87 -21.61 -10.41
N ILE A 196 5.18 -21.39 -10.54
CA ILE A 196 5.82 -20.11 -10.24
C ILE A 196 6.79 -19.74 -11.36
N ARG A 197 7.32 -18.53 -11.29
CA ARG A 197 8.20 -17.98 -12.32
C ARG A 197 9.47 -17.39 -11.74
N GLY A 198 10.55 -17.44 -12.53
CA GLY A 198 11.82 -16.74 -12.30
C GLY A 198 12.45 -16.37 -13.61
N THR A 199 13.68 -15.82 -13.59
CA THR A 199 14.41 -15.38 -14.79
C THR A 199 15.36 -16.46 -15.30
N THR A 200 16.30 -16.89 -14.46
CA THR A 200 17.37 -17.82 -14.84
C THR A 200 17.37 -19.03 -13.91
N ALA A 201 17.48 -20.22 -14.46
CA ALA A 201 17.73 -21.45 -13.71
C ALA A 201 19.10 -22.03 -14.02
N ASP A 202 19.67 -22.81 -13.10
CA ASP A 202 20.72 -23.76 -13.43
C ASP A 202 20.15 -25.19 -13.56
N PRO A 203 20.91 -26.19 -14.04
CA PRO A 203 20.44 -27.56 -14.18
C PRO A 203 20.02 -28.23 -12.86
N ASP A 204 20.48 -27.70 -11.69
CA ASP A 204 20.09 -28.20 -10.37
C ASP A 204 18.77 -27.60 -9.89
N GLY A 205 18.21 -26.63 -10.65
CA GLY A 205 16.94 -25.99 -10.36
C GLY A 205 17.06 -24.80 -9.42
N ASN A 206 18.26 -24.23 -9.21
CA ASN A 206 18.43 -22.96 -8.52
C ASN A 206 17.92 -21.82 -9.43
N ILE A 207 17.05 -20.95 -8.89
CA ILE A 207 16.35 -19.94 -9.67
C ILE A 207 16.73 -18.53 -9.19
N THR A 208 17.07 -17.65 -10.12
CA THR A 208 17.21 -16.21 -9.89
C THR A 208 16.07 -15.43 -10.52
N MET A 209 15.86 -14.18 -10.11
CA MET A 209 14.74 -13.33 -10.53
C MET A 209 15.23 -11.93 -10.97
N GLU A 210 16.40 -11.83 -11.54
CA GLU A 210 17.10 -10.57 -11.84
C GLU A 210 16.41 -9.67 -12.86
N LYS A 211 15.57 -10.25 -13.74
CA LYS A 211 14.76 -9.48 -14.70
C LYS A 211 13.30 -9.33 -14.31
N GLU A 212 12.87 -10.01 -13.24
CA GLU A 212 11.50 -9.87 -12.77
C GLU A 212 11.29 -8.48 -12.14
N ALA A 213 10.14 -7.88 -12.40
CA ALA A 213 9.78 -6.62 -11.75
C ALA A 213 9.41 -6.80 -10.27
N LEU A 214 9.07 -8.02 -9.86
CA LEU A 214 8.67 -8.41 -8.50
C LEU A 214 9.14 -9.83 -8.19
N THR A 215 9.40 -10.12 -6.91
CA THR A 215 9.67 -11.50 -6.43
C THR A 215 8.44 -12.18 -5.86
N LEU A 216 7.44 -11.40 -5.47
CA LEU A 216 6.13 -11.87 -5.00
C LEU A 216 6.23 -12.86 -3.82
N GLU A 217 5.43 -13.91 -3.84
CA GLU A 217 5.42 -15.00 -2.86
C GLU A 217 6.06 -16.31 -3.39
N ALA A 218 6.87 -16.24 -4.46
CA ALA A 218 7.39 -17.41 -5.16
C ALA A 218 8.14 -18.39 -4.23
N LEU A 219 9.01 -17.88 -3.37
CA LEU A 219 9.74 -18.71 -2.39
C LEU A 219 8.79 -19.33 -1.35
N ALA A 220 7.80 -18.59 -0.86
CA ALA A 220 6.84 -19.08 0.12
C ALA A 220 5.97 -20.20 -0.46
N ILE A 221 5.53 -20.06 -1.73
CA ILE A 221 4.79 -21.10 -2.46
C ILE A 221 5.65 -22.35 -2.62
N ALA A 222 6.90 -22.22 -3.10
CA ALA A 222 7.80 -23.36 -3.28
C ALA A 222 7.99 -24.16 -1.98
N MET A 223 8.23 -23.47 -0.85
CA MET A 223 8.35 -24.10 0.47
C MET A 223 7.04 -24.77 0.93
N ALA A 224 5.90 -24.10 0.73
CA ALA A 224 4.60 -24.62 1.12
C ALA A 224 4.27 -25.92 0.38
N VAL A 225 4.54 -25.95 -0.93
CA VAL A 225 4.30 -27.11 -1.80
C VAL A 225 5.21 -28.28 -1.43
N GLN A 226 6.52 -28.06 -1.30
CA GLN A 226 7.47 -29.11 -0.93
C GLN A 226 7.15 -29.70 0.46
N ASN A 227 6.83 -28.87 1.43
CA ASN A 227 6.49 -29.33 2.77
C ASN A 227 5.09 -29.97 2.86
N SER A 228 4.26 -29.79 1.84
CA SER A 228 3.00 -30.55 1.64
C SER A 228 3.22 -31.88 0.91
N GLY A 229 4.44 -32.17 0.44
CA GLY A 229 4.74 -33.35 -0.39
C GLY A 229 4.30 -33.19 -1.86
N GLY A 230 4.21 -31.96 -2.33
CA GLY A 230 3.76 -31.60 -3.68
C GLY A 230 4.90 -31.40 -4.67
N LEU A 231 4.55 -30.88 -5.85
CA LEU A 231 5.39 -30.68 -7.02
C LEU A 231 5.55 -29.19 -7.33
N VAL A 232 6.79 -28.70 -7.44
CA VAL A 232 7.10 -27.30 -7.82
C VAL A 232 7.57 -27.24 -9.27
N ILE A 233 6.82 -26.54 -10.11
CA ILE A 233 7.13 -26.29 -11.52
C ILE A 233 7.48 -24.80 -11.69
N VAL A 234 8.67 -24.51 -12.20
CA VAL A 234 9.15 -23.14 -12.39
C VAL A 234 9.34 -22.83 -13.86
N GLN A 235 8.71 -21.75 -14.32
CA GLN A 235 8.94 -21.19 -15.65
C GLN A 235 10.09 -20.20 -15.59
N VAL A 236 11.06 -20.28 -16.52
CA VAL A 236 12.20 -19.37 -16.62
C VAL A 236 12.43 -18.89 -18.05
N GLU A 237 13.20 -17.78 -18.21
CA GLU A 237 13.62 -17.28 -19.52
C GLU A 237 14.76 -18.12 -20.11
N ARG A 238 15.70 -18.56 -19.25
CA ARG A 238 16.97 -19.19 -19.71
C ARG A 238 17.59 -20.12 -18.67
N ILE A 239 18.55 -20.93 -19.15
CA ILE A 239 19.38 -21.80 -18.32
C ILE A 239 20.81 -21.26 -18.29
N ALA A 240 21.40 -21.19 -17.10
CA ALA A 240 22.81 -20.91 -16.85
C ALA A 240 23.59 -22.22 -16.63
N GLU A 241 24.92 -22.14 -16.67
CA GLU A 241 25.76 -23.28 -16.32
C GLU A 241 25.60 -23.66 -14.84
N ARG A 242 25.76 -24.97 -14.57
CA ARG A 242 25.69 -25.52 -13.21
C ARG A 242 26.66 -24.80 -12.27
N GLY A 243 26.16 -24.30 -11.13
CA GLY A 243 26.96 -23.64 -10.12
C GLY A 243 27.47 -22.25 -10.48
N SER A 244 27.03 -21.66 -11.61
CA SER A 244 27.42 -20.30 -12.01
C SER A 244 26.59 -19.18 -11.35
N LEU A 245 25.41 -19.52 -10.78
CA LEU A 245 24.54 -18.54 -10.16
C LEU A 245 25.07 -18.09 -8.79
N SER A 246 25.04 -16.79 -8.53
CA SER A 246 25.42 -16.25 -7.22
C SER A 246 24.43 -16.74 -6.14
N PRO A 247 24.90 -17.35 -5.03
CA PRO A 247 24.02 -17.87 -3.99
C PRO A 247 23.19 -16.78 -3.29
N ARG A 248 23.62 -15.53 -3.34
CA ARG A 248 22.85 -14.39 -2.82
C ARG A 248 21.73 -13.93 -3.77
N GLN A 249 21.80 -14.27 -5.05
CA GLN A 249 20.80 -13.95 -6.07
C GLN A 249 19.82 -15.10 -6.29
N VAL A 250 20.14 -16.31 -5.85
CA VAL A 250 19.22 -17.46 -5.88
C VAL A 250 18.07 -17.17 -4.95
N LYS A 251 16.89 -16.93 -5.52
CA LYS A 251 15.65 -16.68 -4.79
C LYS A 251 14.92 -17.96 -4.42
N ILE A 252 14.96 -18.96 -5.30
CA ILE A 252 14.34 -20.27 -5.05
C ILE A 252 15.43 -21.33 -5.17
N PRO A 253 15.85 -21.93 -4.02
CA PRO A 253 16.85 -22.98 -4.03
C PRO A 253 16.40 -24.22 -4.81
N GLY A 254 17.30 -24.84 -5.54
CA GLY A 254 17.00 -26.02 -6.35
C GLY A 254 16.40 -27.19 -5.59
N VAL A 255 16.70 -27.33 -4.30
CA VAL A 255 16.09 -28.36 -3.43
C VAL A 255 14.56 -28.26 -3.34
N LEU A 256 14.00 -27.07 -3.63
CA LEU A 256 12.55 -26.81 -3.63
C LEU A 256 11.90 -26.95 -5.01
N VAL A 257 12.66 -27.25 -6.07
CA VAL A 257 12.18 -27.25 -7.46
C VAL A 257 12.23 -28.64 -8.03
N ASP A 258 11.16 -29.10 -8.64
CA ASP A 258 11.09 -30.41 -9.28
C ASP A 258 11.21 -30.31 -10.79
N CYS A 259 10.56 -29.33 -11.42
CA CYS A 259 10.57 -29.09 -12.85
C CYS A 259 10.95 -27.66 -13.19
N VAL A 260 11.81 -27.50 -14.20
CA VAL A 260 12.17 -26.21 -14.80
C VAL A 260 11.71 -26.20 -16.25
N VAL A 261 10.90 -25.22 -16.62
CA VAL A 261 10.39 -25.02 -17.98
C VAL A 261 11.02 -23.77 -18.57
N VAL A 262 11.74 -23.89 -19.66
CA VAL A 262 12.24 -22.74 -20.42
C VAL A 262 11.15 -22.25 -21.33
N ALA A 263 10.64 -21.06 -21.07
CA ALA A 263 9.51 -20.50 -21.78
C ALA A 263 9.89 -19.92 -23.15
N LYS A 264 8.94 -19.94 -24.07
CA LYS A 264 9.02 -19.14 -25.28
C LYS A 264 8.95 -17.64 -24.94
N PRO A 265 9.69 -16.77 -25.65
CA PRO A 265 9.74 -15.34 -25.37
C PRO A 265 8.37 -14.64 -25.34
N GLU A 266 7.44 -15.09 -26.19
CA GLU A 266 6.06 -14.56 -26.25
C GLU A 266 5.22 -14.85 -25.00
N TYR A 267 5.58 -15.85 -24.19
CA TYR A 267 4.92 -16.26 -22.97
C TYR A 267 5.71 -15.93 -21.70
N HIS A 268 6.76 -15.09 -21.83
CA HIS A 268 7.61 -14.70 -20.71
C HIS A 268 7.80 -13.18 -20.62
N TRP A 269 6.73 -12.43 -20.82
CA TRP A 269 6.77 -10.98 -20.68
C TRP A 269 6.90 -10.57 -19.22
N GLN A 270 7.66 -9.51 -18.95
CA GLN A 270 7.87 -9.00 -17.59
C GLN A 270 6.56 -8.50 -16.95
N THR A 271 5.68 -7.89 -17.75
CA THR A 271 4.32 -7.50 -17.40
C THR A 271 3.38 -7.88 -18.56
N PHE A 272 2.05 -7.76 -18.40
CA PHE A 272 1.16 -7.95 -19.55
C PHE A 272 1.15 -6.79 -20.57
N SER A 273 1.86 -5.71 -20.29
CA SER A 273 1.97 -4.56 -21.19
C SER A 273 3.36 -4.43 -21.83
N VAL A 274 4.40 -4.87 -21.15
CA VAL A 274 5.81 -4.68 -21.57
C VAL A 274 6.54 -6.01 -21.52
N GLN A 275 7.22 -6.34 -22.63
CA GLN A 275 8.03 -7.55 -22.68
C GLN A 275 9.19 -7.48 -21.70
N TYR A 276 9.91 -6.37 -21.68
CA TYR A 276 10.97 -6.09 -20.74
C TYR A 276 11.25 -4.59 -20.61
N ASP A 277 11.39 -4.11 -19.38
CA ASP A 277 11.89 -2.79 -19.03
C ASP A 277 12.92 -2.93 -17.89
N ALA A 278 14.17 -2.61 -18.19
CA ALA A 278 15.29 -2.71 -17.27
C ALA A 278 15.14 -1.76 -16.04
N ALA A 279 14.29 -0.73 -16.14
CA ALA A 279 14.00 0.14 -15.00
C ALA A 279 13.06 -0.50 -13.98
N PHE A 280 12.19 -1.45 -14.39
CA PHE A 280 11.31 -2.20 -13.49
C PHE A 280 12.05 -3.28 -12.70
N SER A 281 13.09 -3.88 -13.27
CA SER A 281 13.95 -4.83 -12.55
C SER A 281 15.04 -4.14 -11.71
N GLY A 282 15.22 -2.83 -11.85
CA GLY A 282 16.27 -2.08 -11.16
C GLY A 282 17.67 -2.24 -11.80
N GLU A 283 17.78 -2.87 -12.97
CA GLU A 283 19.04 -3.03 -13.72
C GLU A 283 19.59 -1.68 -14.15
N ILE A 284 18.71 -0.74 -14.51
CA ILE A 284 19.08 0.64 -14.82
C ILE A 284 18.27 1.63 -13.99
N ARG A 285 18.81 2.83 -13.82
CA ARG A 285 18.09 4.02 -13.35
C ARG A 285 17.63 4.84 -14.55
N ALA A 286 16.30 4.92 -14.75
CA ALA A 286 15.73 5.76 -15.79
C ALA A 286 15.76 7.23 -15.38
N ARG A 287 15.98 8.13 -16.36
CA ARG A 287 15.78 9.55 -16.14
C ARG A 287 14.30 9.80 -15.91
N THR A 288 13.95 10.41 -14.80
CA THR A 288 12.59 10.88 -14.55
C THR A 288 12.34 12.08 -15.45
N GLY A 289 11.74 11.85 -16.62
CA GLY A 289 11.30 12.92 -17.51
C GLY A 289 10.17 13.72 -16.87
N SER A 290 9.91 14.93 -17.40
CA SER A 290 8.69 15.65 -17.06
C SER A 290 7.51 14.85 -17.58
N VAL A 291 6.72 14.25 -16.69
CA VAL A 291 5.42 13.68 -17.04
C VAL A 291 4.52 14.87 -17.39
N GLU A 292 3.80 14.80 -18.51
CA GLU A 292 2.84 15.84 -18.85
C GLU A 292 1.82 16.00 -17.71
N PRO A 293 1.52 17.25 -17.30
CA PRO A 293 0.54 17.51 -16.27
C PRO A 293 -0.84 16.92 -16.65
N MET A 294 -1.51 16.34 -15.68
CA MET A 294 -2.85 15.83 -15.87
C MET A 294 -3.79 16.98 -16.25
N GLU A 295 -4.67 16.76 -17.24
CA GLU A 295 -5.72 17.73 -17.59
C GLU A 295 -6.69 17.93 -16.43
N MET A 296 -7.25 19.15 -16.30
CA MET A 296 -8.23 19.47 -15.27
C MET A 296 -9.53 18.67 -15.52
N SER A 297 -9.88 17.84 -14.56
CA SER A 297 -11.02 16.93 -14.57
C SER A 297 -11.41 16.59 -13.14
N GLU A 298 -12.52 15.88 -12.96
CA GLU A 298 -12.91 15.34 -11.66
C GLU A 298 -11.78 14.49 -11.02
N ARG A 299 -11.04 13.75 -11.84
CA ARG A 299 -9.91 12.95 -11.40
C ARG A 299 -8.76 13.81 -10.83
N LYS A 300 -8.42 14.91 -11.53
CA LYS A 300 -7.37 15.83 -11.06
C LYS A 300 -7.79 16.57 -9.79
N ILE A 301 -9.04 17.00 -9.69
CA ILE A 301 -9.59 17.64 -8.48
C ILE A 301 -9.47 16.72 -7.27
N ILE A 302 -9.94 15.47 -7.40
CA ILE A 302 -9.84 14.44 -6.35
C ILE A 302 -8.38 14.21 -5.96
N ALA A 303 -7.50 14.02 -6.95
CA ALA A 303 -6.08 13.77 -6.73
C ALA A 303 -5.39 14.95 -6.02
N ARG A 304 -5.69 16.18 -6.41
CA ARG A 304 -5.15 17.40 -5.77
C ARG A 304 -5.66 17.55 -4.34
N ARG A 305 -6.97 17.30 -4.09
CA ARG A 305 -7.50 17.34 -2.73
C ARG A 305 -6.84 16.28 -1.85
N ALA A 306 -6.73 15.06 -2.37
CA ALA A 306 -6.09 13.96 -1.65
C ALA A 306 -4.60 14.22 -1.39
N ALA A 307 -3.88 14.84 -2.32
CA ALA A 307 -2.46 15.17 -2.17
C ALA A 307 -2.17 16.15 -1.00
N LEU A 308 -3.17 16.93 -0.54
CA LEU A 308 -3.05 17.72 0.69
C LEU A 308 -2.89 16.88 1.97
N GLU A 309 -3.19 15.58 1.89
CA GLU A 309 -3.03 14.64 3.01
C GLU A 309 -1.64 13.98 3.07
N LEU A 310 -0.77 14.24 2.08
CA LEU A 310 0.62 13.79 2.06
C LEU A 310 1.44 14.56 3.12
N ALA A 311 2.43 13.89 3.67
CA ALA A 311 3.37 14.48 4.62
C ALA A 311 4.81 14.13 4.21
N ALA A 312 5.75 15.03 4.52
CA ALA A 312 7.17 14.74 4.33
C ALA A 312 7.62 13.55 5.20
N ASN A 313 8.54 12.74 4.67
CA ASN A 313 9.08 11.53 5.31
C ASN A 313 8.04 10.43 5.59
N SER A 314 6.84 10.51 4.99
CA SER A 314 5.82 9.48 5.16
C SER A 314 6.02 8.29 4.21
N VAL A 315 5.58 7.11 4.67
CA VAL A 315 5.44 5.90 3.85
C VAL A 315 4.01 5.82 3.35
N VAL A 316 3.86 5.79 2.03
CA VAL A 316 2.59 5.97 1.33
C VAL A 316 2.27 4.75 0.47
N ASN A 317 1.06 4.22 0.57
CA ASN A 317 0.53 3.28 -0.42
C ASN A 317 -0.48 3.98 -1.34
N LEU A 318 -0.36 3.74 -2.64
CA LEU A 318 -1.29 4.20 -3.67
C LEU A 318 -1.97 2.99 -4.32
N GLY A 319 -3.29 2.88 -4.17
CA GLY A 319 -4.10 1.88 -4.86
C GLY A 319 -4.22 2.15 -6.35
N ILE A 320 -4.72 1.14 -7.07
CA ILE A 320 -4.98 1.21 -8.51
C ILE A 320 -6.15 2.17 -8.85
N GLY A 321 -6.11 2.75 -10.03
CA GLY A 321 -7.19 3.54 -10.61
C GLY A 321 -7.19 5.00 -10.16
N MET A 322 -8.21 5.44 -9.41
CA MET A 322 -8.32 6.84 -8.97
C MET A 322 -7.11 7.31 -8.14
N PRO A 323 -6.56 6.52 -7.20
CA PRO A 323 -5.38 6.90 -6.43
C PRO A 323 -4.10 7.14 -7.26
N GLU A 324 -3.96 6.53 -8.45
CA GLU A 324 -2.82 6.78 -9.35
C GLU A 324 -2.66 8.25 -9.72
N GLY A 325 -3.78 9.01 -9.76
CA GLY A 325 -3.77 10.45 -9.98
C GLY A 325 -2.96 11.23 -8.95
N ILE A 326 -2.84 10.71 -7.72
CA ILE A 326 -2.08 11.36 -6.64
C ILE A 326 -0.57 11.29 -6.95
N ALA A 327 -0.09 10.17 -7.52
CA ALA A 327 1.30 10.07 -7.98
C ALA A 327 1.59 11.07 -9.11
N ALA A 328 0.63 11.29 -10.03
CA ALA A 328 0.77 12.28 -11.09
C ALA A 328 0.85 13.71 -10.50
N VAL A 329 -0.02 14.06 -9.54
CA VAL A 329 0.04 15.34 -8.83
C VAL A 329 1.35 15.49 -8.05
N ALA A 330 1.79 14.46 -7.33
CA ALA A 330 3.07 14.48 -6.61
C ALA A 330 4.26 14.73 -7.54
N ASN A 331 4.22 14.20 -8.75
CA ASN A 331 5.23 14.46 -9.78
C ASN A 331 5.13 15.89 -10.34
N GLU A 332 3.92 16.40 -10.65
CA GLU A 332 3.71 17.80 -11.07
C GLU A 332 4.26 18.77 -10.03
N GLU A 333 3.99 18.54 -8.75
CA GLU A 333 4.39 19.38 -7.60
C GLU A 333 5.86 19.15 -7.16
N LYS A 334 6.55 18.18 -7.77
CA LYS A 334 7.95 17.79 -7.46
C LYS A 334 8.14 17.45 -5.97
N ILE A 335 7.23 16.65 -5.42
CA ILE A 335 7.24 16.24 -4.02
C ILE A 335 7.54 14.75 -3.81
N GLY A 336 7.72 13.98 -4.88
CA GLY A 336 7.98 12.54 -4.81
C GLY A 336 9.26 12.16 -4.04
N ASP A 337 10.24 13.07 -3.95
CA ASP A 337 11.47 12.93 -3.16
C ASP A 337 11.27 13.14 -1.66
N LEU A 338 10.14 13.68 -1.25
CA LEU A 338 9.83 13.98 0.15
C LEU A 338 9.15 12.81 0.87
N MET A 339 8.80 11.73 0.18
CA MET A 339 8.10 10.59 0.74
C MET A 339 8.54 9.27 0.11
N THR A 340 8.19 8.14 0.72
CA THR A 340 8.45 6.82 0.17
C THR A 340 7.14 6.21 -0.32
N LEU A 341 6.96 6.14 -1.64
CA LEU A 341 5.83 5.43 -2.25
C LEU A 341 6.08 3.92 -2.17
N THR A 342 5.03 3.15 -1.94
CA THR A 342 5.10 1.69 -1.88
C THR A 342 3.95 1.06 -2.63
N ALA A 343 4.15 -0.16 -3.12
CA ALA A 343 3.10 -0.98 -3.68
C ALA A 343 3.07 -2.35 -2.99
N GLU A 344 1.87 -2.86 -2.74
CA GLU A 344 1.64 -4.06 -1.94
C GLU A 344 2.38 -5.33 -2.42
N PRO A 345 2.70 -5.54 -3.72
CA PRO A 345 3.40 -6.76 -4.13
C PRO A 345 4.90 -6.77 -3.81
N GLY A 346 5.45 -5.72 -3.16
CA GLY A 346 6.81 -5.74 -2.64
C GLY A 346 7.73 -4.60 -3.09
N VAL A 347 7.23 -3.58 -3.79
CA VAL A 347 8.03 -2.42 -4.21
C VAL A 347 8.08 -1.36 -3.12
N ILE A 348 9.27 -0.86 -2.86
CA ILE A 348 9.54 0.28 -1.96
C ILE A 348 10.27 1.35 -2.75
N GLY A 349 9.74 2.57 -2.72
CA GLY A 349 10.28 3.72 -3.46
C GLY A 349 10.02 3.67 -4.96
N GLY A 350 10.53 4.67 -5.67
CA GLY A 350 10.36 4.81 -7.12
C GLY A 350 9.01 5.41 -7.52
N ILE A 351 8.73 5.35 -8.81
CA ILE A 351 7.49 5.85 -9.43
C ILE A 351 6.64 4.65 -9.82
N PRO A 352 5.49 4.42 -9.17
CA PRO A 352 4.60 3.31 -9.49
C PRO A 352 4.10 3.37 -10.93
N ALA A 353 4.06 2.22 -11.60
CA ALA A 353 3.49 2.05 -12.92
C ALA A 353 1.98 1.75 -12.82
N GLY A 354 1.21 2.17 -13.83
CA GLY A 354 -0.24 1.99 -13.88
C GLY A 354 -0.70 0.96 -14.91
N GLY A 355 -2.01 0.71 -14.94
CA GLY A 355 -2.63 -0.21 -15.91
C GLY A 355 -2.12 -1.66 -15.77
N LEU A 356 -1.78 -2.32 -16.88
CA LEU A 356 -1.26 -3.70 -16.89
C LEU A 356 0.21 -3.81 -16.41
N ASN A 357 0.86 -2.69 -16.08
CA ASN A 357 2.15 -2.64 -15.39
C ASN A 357 2.01 -2.44 -13.87
N PHE A 358 0.79 -2.31 -13.35
CA PHE A 358 0.55 -2.04 -11.94
C PHE A 358 1.24 -3.08 -11.05
N GLY A 359 1.94 -2.59 -10.03
CA GLY A 359 2.80 -3.36 -9.13
C GLY A 359 4.29 -3.16 -9.40
N ALA A 360 4.70 -2.87 -10.63
CA ALA A 360 6.06 -2.46 -10.95
C ALA A 360 6.28 -0.97 -10.61
N ALA A 361 7.55 -0.58 -10.45
CA ALA A 361 7.94 0.82 -10.32
C ALA A 361 9.26 1.11 -11.02
N THR A 362 9.34 2.29 -11.64
CA THR A 362 10.59 2.80 -12.18
C THR A 362 11.44 3.38 -11.04
N ASN A 363 12.73 3.05 -11.01
CA ASN A 363 13.67 3.53 -9.99
C ASN A 363 13.32 3.10 -8.55
N ALA A 364 12.76 1.92 -8.36
CA ALA A 364 12.52 1.38 -7.02
C ALA A 364 13.80 1.42 -6.15
N GLN A 365 13.64 1.65 -4.86
CA GLN A 365 14.74 1.61 -3.88
C GLN A 365 15.00 0.18 -3.44
N ALA A 366 13.94 -0.62 -3.30
CA ALA A 366 14.02 -2.04 -2.98
C ALA A 366 12.84 -2.81 -3.58
N ILE A 367 13.06 -4.10 -3.86
CA ILE A 367 12.05 -5.08 -4.20
C ILE A 367 12.18 -6.21 -3.19
N ILE A 368 11.14 -6.40 -2.38
CA ILE A 368 11.08 -7.44 -1.35
C ILE A 368 9.96 -8.44 -1.65
N ASP A 369 10.00 -9.60 -1.00
CA ASP A 369 8.95 -10.59 -1.19
C ASP A 369 7.62 -10.09 -0.60
N GLN A 370 6.51 -10.35 -1.28
CA GLN A 370 5.18 -9.87 -0.93
C GLN A 370 4.76 -10.21 0.51
N PRO A 371 5.04 -11.39 1.09
CA PRO A 371 4.71 -11.66 2.48
C PRO A 371 5.37 -10.69 3.46
N TYR A 372 6.63 -10.27 3.22
CA TYR A 372 7.31 -9.28 4.07
C TYR A 372 6.77 -7.87 3.90
N GLN A 373 6.32 -7.53 2.69
CA GLN A 373 5.63 -6.25 2.47
C GLN A 373 4.33 -6.19 3.28
N PHE A 374 3.57 -7.29 3.32
CA PHE A 374 2.37 -7.35 4.14
C PHE A 374 2.66 -7.46 5.64
N ASP A 375 3.75 -8.08 6.08
CA ASP A 375 4.19 -8.00 7.50
C ASP A 375 4.38 -6.53 7.90
N TYR A 376 5.05 -5.75 7.04
CA TYR A 376 5.29 -4.33 7.29
C TYR A 376 3.99 -3.52 7.30
N TYR A 377 3.07 -3.78 6.37
CA TYR A 377 1.78 -3.10 6.30
C TYR A 377 0.88 -3.46 7.48
N ASP A 378 0.73 -4.75 7.77
CA ASP A 378 -0.13 -5.25 8.84
C ASP A 378 0.39 -4.85 10.23
N GLY A 379 1.70 -4.64 10.36
CA GLY A 379 2.36 -4.08 11.54
C GLY A 379 2.19 -2.56 11.71
N GLY A 380 1.49 -1.85 10.82
CA GLY A 380 1.25 -0.41 10.91
C GLY A 380 2.33 0.46 10.27
N GLY A 381 3.12 -0.08 9.35
CA GLY A 381 4.22 0.63 8.67
C GLY A 381 3.77 1.72 7.68
N LEU A 382 2.49 1.75 7.30
CA LEU A 382 1.96 2.79 6.42
C LEU A 382 1.49 4.01 7.20
N ASP A 383 2.04 5.18 6.87
CA ASP A 383 1.58 6.45 7.43
C ASP A 383 0.27 6.90 6.80
N VAL A 384 0.14 6.74 5.49
CA VAL A 384 -1.10 7.01 4.76
C VAL A 384 -1.31 6.05 3.61
N ALA A 385 -2.55 5.61 3.42
CA ALA A 385 -2.99 4.83 2.28
C ALA A 385 -4.09 5.57 1.52
N PHE A 386 -3.97 5.63 0.19
CA PHE A 386 -4.98 6.17 -0.70
C PHE A 386 -5.60 5.02 -1.49
N LEU A 387 -6.89 4.80 -1.31
CA LEU A 387 -7.60 3.65 -1.85
C LEU A 387 -8.86 4.09 -2.61
N GLY A 388 -9.32 3.26 -3.54
CA GLY A 388 -10.51 3.55 -4.33
C GLY A 388 -11.78 3.55 -3.47
N LEU A 389 -12.74 4.44 -3.82
CA LEU A 389 -14.09 4.52 -3.26
C LEU A 389 -15.11 4.09 -4.32
N ALA A 390 -15.83 3.00 -4.08
CA ALA A 390 -16.88 2.56 -4.99
C ALA A 390 -18.28 2.66 -4.40
N GLN A 391 -18.52 2.15 -3.17
CA GLN A 391 -19.73 2.43 -2.38
C GLN A 391 -19.34 2.74 -0.94
N ALA A 392 -20.02 3.67 -0.29
CA ALA A 392 -19.88 3.97 1.13
C ALA A 392 -21.26 4.14 1.77
N ASP A 393 -21.41 3.71 3.03
CA ASP A 393 -22.66 3.90 3.78
C ASP A 393 -22.51 4.90 4.93
N GLN A 394 -23.62 5.14 5.64
CA GLN A 394 -23.68 6.11 6.72
C GLN A 394 -22.68 5.81 7.85
N GLN A 395 -22.42 4.52 8.16
CA GLN A 395 -21.47 4.10 9.18
C GLN A 395 -20.02 4.18 8.71
N GLY A 396 -19.79 4.60 7.47
CA GLY A 396 -18.47 4.66 6.86
C GLY A 396 -17.93 3.29 6.42
N ASN A 397 -18.77 2.26 6.36
CA ASN A 397 -18.37 1.03 5.69
C ASN A 397 -18.16 1.29 4.20
N LEU A 398 -17.27 0.51 3.58
CA LEU A 398 -16.95 0.68 2.17
C LEU A 398 -16.98 -0.66 1.44
N ASN A 399 -17.44 -0.64 0.20
CA ASN A 399 -17.43 -1.78 -0.71
C ASN A 399 -16.63 -1.43 -1.98
N VAL A 400 -15.67 -2.29 -2.30
CA VAL A 400 -14.94 -2.27 -3.58
C VAL A 400 -14.89 -3.65 -4.22
N SER A 401 -15.43 -4.68 -3.58
CA SER A 401 -15.15 -6.09 -3.89
C SER A 401 -16.25 -6.81 -4.65
N LYS A 402 -17.53 -6.42 -4.48
CA LYS A 402 -18.65 -7.09 -5.16
C LYS A 402 -19.82 -6.15 -5.39
N PHE A 403 -20.37 -6.14 -6.62
CA PHE A 403 -21.48 -5.29 -7.04
C PHE A 403 -22.43 -6.13 -7.92
N GLY A 404 -23.51 -6.64 -7.34
CA GLY A 404 -24.40 -7.57 -8.03
C GLY A 404 -23.63 -8.74 -8.67
N PRO A 405 -23.67 -8.90 -10.00
CA PRO A 405 -22.95 -9.96 -10.69
C PRO A 405 -21.44 -9.68 -10.88
N ARG A 406 -20.96 -8.49 -10.57
CA ARG A 406 -19.54 -8.15 -10.74
C ARG A 406 -18.76 -8.48 -9.47
N LEU A 407 -17.82 -9.40 -9.58
CA LEU A 407 -16.90 -9.78 -8.51
C LEU A 407 -15.49 -9.24 -8.80
N ALA A 408 -15.09 -8.20 -8.10
CA ALA A 408 -13.73 -7.65 -8.20
C ALA A 408 -12.77 -8.33 -7.21
N GLY A 409 -13.25 -8.67 -6.02
CA GLY A 409 -12.43 -9.15 -4.91
C GLY A 409 -11.72 -8.04 -4.16
N ALA A 410 -11.18 -8.36 -2.99
CA ALA A 410 -10.57 -7.37 -2.09
C ALA A 410 -9.11 -7.04 -2.46
N GLY A 411 -8.35 -7.99 -2.99
CA GLY A 411 -6.90 -7.81 -3.16
C GLY A 411 -6.23 -7.43 -1.83
N GLY A 412 -5.32 -6.47 -1.87
CA GLY A 412 -4.64 -5.91 -0.69
C GLY A 412 -5.48 -4.91 0.13
N PHE A 413 -6.67 -4.54 -0.36
CA PHE A 413 -7.47 -3.46 0.20
C PHE A 413 -7.74 -3.61 1.70
N ILE A 414 -8.11 -4.81 2.18
CA ILE A 414 -8.45 -5.04 3.59
C ILE A 414 -7.21 -4.89 4.47
N ASN A 415 -6.08 -5.53 4.11
CA ASN A 415 -4.82 -5.40 4.83
C ASN A 415 -4.41 -3.93 4.98
N ILE A 416 -4.39 -3.21 3.86
CA ILE A 416 -3.92 -1.82 3.77
C ILE A 416 -4.85 -0.89 4.55
N SER A 417 -6.17 -0.96 4.29
CA SER A 417 -7.14 -0.05 4.89
C SER A 417 -7.31 -0.25 6.40
N GLN A 418 -7.16 -1.47 6.90
CA GLN A 418 -7.28 -1.74 8.35
C GLN A 418 -6.05 -1.35 9.16
N ASN A 419 -4.86 -1.28 8.55
CA ASN A 419 -3.61 -1.15 9.29
C ASN A 419 -2.82 0.14 8.99
N ALA A 420 -3.15 0.90 7.94
CA ALA A 420 -2.57 2.22 7.74
C ALA A 420 -3.01 3.19 8.84
N LYS A 421 -2.09 4.05 9.31
CA LYS A 421 -2.39 5.06 10.36
C LYS A 421 -3.47 6.05 9.91
N LYS A 422 -3.44 6.41 8.61
CA LYS A 422 -4.43 7.27 7.96
C LYS A 422 -4.88 6.62 6.66
N VAL A 423 -6.19 6.66 6.40
CA VAL A 423 -6.76 6.18 5.14
C VAL A 423 -7.55 7.28 4.46
N VAL A 424 -7.30 7.46 3.17
CA VAL A 424 -8.01 8.41 2.33
C VAL A 424 -8.65 7.63 1.17
N PHE A 425 -9.96 7.45 1.24
CA PHE A 425 -10.72 6.86 0.16
C PHE A 425 -11.01 7.92 -0.90
N VAL A 426 -10.70 7.64 -2.16
CA VAL A 426 -10.81 8.59 -3.27
C VAL A 426 -11.68 8.03 -4.39
N GLY A 427 -12.59 8.85 -4.88
CA GLY A 427 -13.47 8.48 -5.98
C GLY A 427 -14.47 9.56 -6.31
N THR A 428 -15.11 9.47 -7.49
CA THR A 428 -16.19 10.38 -7.86
C THR A 428 -17.39 10.20 -6.93
N PHE A 429 -18.17 11.24 -6.70
CA PHE A 429 -19.33 11.20 -5.81
C PHE A 429 -20.44 10.29 -6.35
N THR A 430 -20.65 10.32 -7.66
CA THR A 430 -21.54 9.40 -8.39
C THR A 430 -20.75 8.64 -9.46
N ALA A 431 -21.23 7.48 -9.89
CA ALA A 431 -20.62 6.70 -10.96
C ALA A 431 -21.44 6.73 -12.23
N GLY A 432 -20.80 6.43 -13.37
CA GLY A 432 -21.40 6.45 -14.69
C GLY A 432 -21.01 7.69 -15.47
N ARG A 433 -21.99 8.42 -16.03
CA ARG A 433 -21.77 9.53 -16.96
C ARG A 433 -21.55 10.89 -16.29
N LEU A 434 -20.86 10.91 -15.14
CA LEU A 434 -20.50 12.17 -14.48
C LEU A 434 -19.66 13.05 -15.41
N ARG A 435 -20.04 14.31 -15.54
CA ARG A 435 -19.25 15.34 -16.23
C ARG A 435 -19.24 16.61 -15.40
N VAL A 436 -18.07 17.16 -15.23
CA VAL A 436 -17.83 18.40 -14.50
C VAL A 436 -17.14 19.42 -15.39
N ALA A 437 -17.25 20.69 -15.04
CA ALA A 437 -16.51 21.78 -15.68
C ALA A 437 -16.05 22.78 -14.63
N MET A 438 -14.99 23.49 -14.95
CA MET A 438 -14.51 24.61 -14.14
C MET A 438 -15.02 25.93 -14.71
N GLU A 439 -15.65 26.76 -13.88
CA GLU A 439 -16.03 28.13 -14.18
C GLU A 439 -15.21 29.07 -13.28
N GLY A 440 -14.04 29.49 -13.77
CA GLY A 440 -13.03 30.16 -12.93
C GLY A 440 -12.46 29.20 -11.89
N ASP A 441 -12.62 29.52 -10.61
CA ASP A 441 -12.23 28.70 -9.46
C ASP A 441 -13.41 27.89 -8.86
N ARG A 442 -14.55 27.79 -9.57
CA ARG A 442 -15.77 27.13 -9.11
C ARG A 442 -16.03 25.85 -9.90
N LEU A 443 -16.36 24.78 -9.19
CA LEU A 443 -16.79 23.53 -9.78
C LEU A 443 -18.26 23.63 -10.19
N ARG A 444 -18.57 23.18 -11.41
CA ARG A 444 -19.93 23.02 -11.90
C ARG A 444 -20.19 21.58 -12.32
N ILE A 445 -21.25 20.99 -11.82
CA ILE A 445 -21.72 19.68 -12.27
C ILE A 445 -22.53 19.90 -13.56
N ILE A 446 -22.03 19.40 -14.68
CA ILE A 446 -22.72 19.46 -15.99
C ILE A 446 -23.76 18.36 -16.08
N SER A 447 -23.40 17.14 -15.70
CA SER A 447 -24.31 16.01 -15.53
C SER A 447 -23.82 15.10 -14.42
N ASP A 448 -24.73 14.69 -13.55
CA ASP A 448 -24.43 13.68 -12.54
C ASP A 448 -24.28 12.29 -13.17
N GLY A 449 -23.58 11.41 -12.45
CA GLY A 449 -23.52 10.00 -12.77
C GLY A 449 -24.86 9.29 -12.49
N ASP A 450 -25.07 8.18 -13.18
CA ASP A 450 -26.31 7.41 -13.10
C ASP A 450 -26.45 6.60 -11.83
N VAL A 451 -25.33 6.32 -11.14
CA VAL A 451 -25.27 5.42 -9.99
C VAL A 451 -24.82 6.17 -8.75
N LYS A 452 -25.60 6.09 -7.69
CA LYS A 452 -25.24 6.60 -6.36
C LYS A 452 -24.19 5.70 -5.74
N LYS A 453 -23.17 6.32 -5.14
CA LYS A 453 -22.09 5.60 -4.42
C LYS A 453 -22.22 5.74 -2.90
N PHE A 454 -22.88 6.78 -2.42
CA PHE A 454 -23.23 6.94 -1.01
C PHE A 454 -24.63 6.36 -0.79
N VAL A 455 -24.65 5.09 -0.34
CA VAL A 455 -25.84 4.24 -0.24
C VAL A 455 -26.25 4.03 1.22
N ARG A 456 -27.48 3.56 1.46
CA ARG A 456 -27.97 3.31 2.81
C ARG A 456 -27.16 2.24 3.53
N GLU A 457 -26.79 1.17 2.82
CA GLU A 457 -25.99 0.05 3.30
C GLU A 457 -25.16 -0.49 2.12
N VAL A 458 -23.87 -0.76 2.32
CA VAL A 458 -23.02 -1.33 1.30
C VAL A 458 -23.39 -2.80 1.05
N GLU A 459 -23.39 -3.22 -0.22
CA GLU A 459 -23.73 -4.60 -0.61
C GLU A 459 -22.75 -5.63 -0.03
N HIS A 460 -21.46 -5.30 0.01
CA HIS A 460 -20.40 -6.21 0.44
C HIS A 460 -19.35 -5.43 1.23
N ARG A 461 -19.20 -5.69 2.52
CA ARG A 461 -18.37 -4.86 3.39
C ARG A 461 -16.90 -5.21 3.25
N THR A 462 -16.16 -4.38 2.49
CA THR A 462 -14.70 -4.54 2.31
C THR A 462 -13.90 -3.76 3.36
N PHE A 463 -14.47 -2.68 3.92
CA PHE A 463 -13.93 -1.91 5.04
C PHE A 463 -15.02 -1.69 6.09
N SER A 464 -14.66 -1.78 7.36
CA SER A 464 -15.58 -1.56 8.48
C SER A 464 -15.29 -0.23 9.16
N GLY A 465 -16.25 0.71 9.06
CA GLY A 465 -16.17 1.99 9.75
C GLY A 465 -16.13 1.83 11.27
N ALA A 466 -16.92 0.89 11.82
CA ALA A 466 -16.96 0.64 13.26
C ALA A 466 -15.62 0.16 13.82
N VAL A 467 -14.94 -0.79 13.14
CA VAL A 467 -13.62 -1.27 13.53
C VAL A 467 -12.58 -0.17 13.45
N SER A 468 -12.65 0.67 12.42
CA SER A 468 -11.75 1.82 12.23
C SER A 468 -11.91 2.86 13.34
N VAL A 469 -13.16 3.20 13.70
CA VAL A 469 -13.46 4.13 14.80
C VAL A 469 -12.94 3.57 16.14
N GLN A 470 -13.18 2.29 16.40
CA GLN A 470 -12.70 1.65 17.63
C GLN A 470 -11.17 1.70 17.75
N ARG A 471 -10.45 1.61 16.64
CA ARG A 471 -8.99 1.71 16.58
C ARG A 471 -8.47 3.16 16.58
N GLY A 472 -9.34 4.15 16.56
CA GLY A 472 -8.97 5.57 16.50
C GLY A 472 -8.31 5.98 15.18
N GLN A 473 -8.55 5.25 14.09
CA GLN A 473 -7.94 5.48 12.79
C GLN A 473 -8.51 6.75 12.14
N HIS A 474 -7.66 7.54 11.50
CA HIS A 474 -8.09 8.73 10.77
C HIS A 474 -8.51 8.38 9.35
N VAL A 475 -9.78 8.57 9.02
CA VAL A 475 -10.35 8.19 7.72
C VAL A 475 -11.06 9.34 7.04
N LEU A 476 -10.75 9.59 5.78
CA LEU A 476 -11.38 10.58 4.91
C LEU A 476 -11.96 9.91 3.65
N TYR A 477 -13.04 10.49 3.15
CA TYR A 477 -13.69 10.11 1.89
C TYR A 477 -13.70 11.34 0.99
N VAL A 478 -12.84 11.35 -0.01
CA VAL A 478 -12.57 12.50 -0.89
C VAL A 478 -13.22 12.29 -2.25
N THR A 479 -14.06 13.24 -2.63
CA THR A 479 -14.69 13.28 -3.95
C THR A 479 -14.36 14.60 -4.66
N GLU A 480 -14.80 14.75 -5.89
CA GLU A 480 -14.61 16.00 -6.65
C GLU A 480 -15.39 17.16 -6.04
N ARG A 481 -16.47 16.90 -5.27
CA ARG A 481 -17.40 17.93 -4.77
C ARG A 481 -17.41 18.11 -3.26
N CYS A 482 -17.00 17.10 -2.49
CA CYS A 482 -17.00 17.17 -1.02
C CYS A 482 -16.02 16.18 -0.39
N VAL A 483 -15.73 16.40 0.89
CA VAL A 483 -14.97 15.49 1.75
C VAL A 483 -15.81 15.13 2.96
N PHE A 484 -15.86 13.83 3.26
CA PHE A 484 -16.38 13.33 4.52
C PHE A 484 -15.24 12.82 5.40
N LYS A 485 -15.43 12.95 6.72
CA LYS A 485 -14.59 12.39 7.76
C LYS A 485 -15.37 11.31 8.51
N LEU A 486 -14.74 10.19 8.80
CA LEU A 486 -15.33 9.17 9.67
C LEU A 486 -15.29 9.62 11.13
N THR A 487 -16.44 9.53 11.80
CA THR A 487 -16.62 9.85 13.22
C THR A 487 -17.35 8.72 13.94
N THR A 488 -17.46 8.79 15.26
CA THR A 488 -18.26 7.85 16.06
C THR A 488 -19.75 7.84 15.71
N GLU A 489 -20.25 8.91 15.08
CA GLU A 489 -21.66 9.06 14.66
C GLU A 489 -21.88 8.68 13.18
N GLY A 490 -20.80 8.36 12.44
CA GLY A 490 -20.83 8.05 11.02
C GLY A 490 -20.07 9.08 10.18
N LEU A 491 -20.43 9.22 8.91
CA LEU A 491 -19.79 10.14 7.97
C LEU A 491 -20.21 11.58 8.23
N GLU A 492 -19.25 12.44 8.62
CA GLU A 492 -19.42 13.88 8.79
C GLU A 492 -18.99 14.61 7.52
N LEU A 493 -19.84 15.48 6.95
CA LEU A 493 -19.47 16.36 5.84
C LEU A 493 -18.62 17.51 6.39
N VAL A 494 -17.35 17.57 5.96
CA VAL A 494 -16.38 18.53 6.49
C VAL A 494 -15.95 19.58 5.47
N GLU A 495 -15.97 19.26 4.18
CA GLU A 495 -15.58 20.20 3.11
C GLU A 495 -16.51 20.10 1.91
N ILE A 496 -16.68 21.24 1.21
CA ILE A 496 -17.38 21.32 -0.08
C ILE A 496 -16.54 22.07 -1.11
N ALA A 497 -16.64 21.68 -2.38
CA ALA A 497 -16.00 22.39 -3.47
C ALA A 497 -16.68 23.74 -3.71
N PRO A 498 -15.93 24.79 -4.12
CA PRO A 498 -16.52 26.06 -4.51
C PRO A 498 -17.55 25.86 -5.63
N GLY A 499 -18.75 26.41 -5.49
CA GLY A 499 -19.83 26.31 -6.49
C GLY A 499 -20.83 25.16 -6.26
N ILE A 500 -20.59 24.30 -5.28
CA ILE A 500 -21.47 23.17 -4.93
C ILE A 500 -22.53 23.63 -3.91
N ASP A 501 -23.78 23.25 -4.19
CA ASP A 501 -24.92 23.40 -3.29
C ASP A 501 -25.12 22.11 -2.48
N VAL A 502 -25.14 22.21 -1.16
CA VAL A 502 -25.19 21.05 -0.26
C VAL A 502 -26.48 20.24 -0.45
N GLU A 503 -27.62 20.91 -0.54
CA GLU A 503 -28.92 20.22 -0.66
C GLU A 503 -29.08 19.54 -2.01
N ARG A 504 -28.80 20.25 -3.08
CA ARG A 504 -28.98 19.75 -4.45
C ARG A 504 -27.92 18.75 -4.87
N ASP A 505 -26.64 19.09 -4.67
CA ASP A 505 -25.51 18.39 -5.27
C ASP A 505 -24.93 17.30 -4.37
N ILE A 506 -25.22 17.33 -3.07
CA ILE A 506 -24.78 16.32 -2.09
C ILE A 506 -25.96 15.53 -1.54
N LEU A 507 -26.82 16.14 -0.73
CA LEU A 507 -27.91 15.42 -0.05
C LEU A 507 -28.90 14.82 -1.03
N GLY A 508 -29.22 15.50 -2.13
CA GLY A 508 -30.09 14.98 -3.19
C GLY A 508 -29.51 13.81 -3.99
N ARG A 509 -28.21 13.54 -3.85
CA ARG A 509 -27.47 12.54 -4.63
C ARG A 509 -26.93 11.36 -3.81
N MET A 510 -27.25 11.32 -2.52
CA MET A 510 -26.92 10.20 -1.62
C MET A 510 -28.19 9.62 -0.98
N GLU A 511 -28.10 8.48 -0.30
CA GLU A 511 -29.26 7.76 0.24
C GLU A 511 -29.41 7.90 1.75
N PHE A 512 -28.54 8.67 2.40
CA PHE A 512 -28.60 8.97 3.83
C PHE A 512 -28.20 10.43 4.08
N LYS A 513 -28.50 10.94 5.28
CA LYS A 513 -28.06 12.26 5.70
C LYS A 513 -26.76 12.13 6.48
N PRO A 514 -25.65 12.77 6.05
CA PRO A 514 -24.41 12.78 6.80
C PRO A 514 -24.53 13.58 8.08
N VAL A 515 -23.56 13.42 8.99
CA VAL A 515 -23.44 14.27 10.18
C VAL A 515 -23.03 15.67 9.75
N LEU A 516 -23.73 16.69 10.26
CA LEU A 516 -23.48 18.11 10.02
C LEU A 516 -23.35 18.79 11.39
N ARG A 517 -22.14 18.81 11.96
CA ARG A 517 -21.88 19.47 13.25
C ARG A 517 -21.68 20.95 13.12
N ARG A 518 -21.20 21.39 11.97
CA ARG A 518 -20.92 22.78 11.59
C ARG A 518 -21.07 22.91 10.09
N ASP A 519 -21.14 24.13 9.60
CA ASP A 519 -21.08 24.38 8.16
C ASP A 519 -19.77 23.84 7.57
N PRO A 520 -19.82 23.07 6.48
CA PRO A 520 -18.62 22.52 5.85
C PRO A 520 -17.76 23.66 5.31
N VAL A 521 -16.44 23.55 5.49
CA VAL A 521 -15.51 24.55 4.95
C VAL A 521 -15.38 24.42 3.43
N THR A 522 -15.07 25.52 2.75
CA THR A 522 -14.76 25.48 1.32
C THR A 522 -13.37 24.86 1.12
N MET A 523 -13.26 23.92 0.19
CA MET A 523 -11.99 23.32 -0.22
C MET A 523 -10.99 24.40 -0.67
N ASP A 524 -9.69 24.12 -0.51
CA ASP A 524 -8.60 24.99 -0.94
C ASP A 524 -8.73 25.35 -2.43
N LYS A 525 -8.76 26.63 -2.74
CA LYS A 525 -8.94 27.16 -4.10
C LYS A 525 -7.84 26.70 -5.07
N ARG A 526 -6.64 26.39 -4.55
CA ARG A 526 -5.53 25.90 -5.38
C ARG A 526 -5.87 24.60 -6.09
N ILE A 527 -6.74 23.76 -5.52
CA ILE A 527 -7.22 22.50 -6.12
C ILE A 527 -7.85 22.75 -7.49
N PHE A 528 -8.57 23.87 -7.64
CA PHE A 528 -9.39 24.21 -8.78
C PHE A 528 -8.70 25.13 -9.81
N SER A 529 -7.47 25.55 -9.54
CA SER A 529 -6.68 26.41 -10.41
C SER A 529 -5.90 25.63 -11.47
N ASN A 530 -5.59 26.26 -12.60
CA ASN A 530 -4.74 25.63 -13.64
C ASN A 530 -3.24 25.62 -13.27
N GLY A 531 -2.82 26.36 -12.24
CA GLY A 531 -1.43 26.44 -11.79
C GLY A 531 -1.04 25.32 -10.83
N LEU A 532 0.23 25.30 -10.43
CA LEU A 532 0.73 24.44 -9.35
C LEU A 532 0.12 24.87 -8.02
N MET A 533 -0.15 23.90 -7.14
CA MET A 533 -0.60 24.16 -5.77
C MET A 533 0.54 24.59 -4.84
N ARG A 534 1.80 24.42 -5.27
CA ARG A 534 3.02 24.68 -4.47
C ARG A 534 3.08 23.82 -3.20
N LEU A 535 2.67 22.57 -3.30
CA LEU A 535 2.67 21.64 -2.16
C LEU A 535 4.07 21.41 -1.59
N ARG A 536 5.12 21.51 -2.42
CA ARG A 536 6.49 21.39 -1.94
C ARG A 536 6.81 22.41 -0.85
N ASP A 537 6.39 23.66 -1.04
CA ASP A 537 6.60 24.72 -0.06
C ASP A 537 5.88 24.43 1.27
N ASP A 538 4.66 23.88 1.19
CA ASP A 538 3.86 23.50 2.36
C ASP A 538 4.47 22.29 3.10
N LEU A 539 4.95 21.28 2.38
CA LEU A 539 5.52 20.05 2.95
C LEU A 539 6.89 20.24 3.59
N ILE A 540 7.71 21.13 3.03
CA ILE A 540 9.05 21.45 3.58
C ILE A 540 8.92 22.35 4.82
N ARG A 541 7.85 23.11 4.94
CA ARG A 541 7.58 23.90 6.14
C ARG A 541 7.19 22.96 7.28
N ILE A 542 8.09 22.82 8.26
CA ILE A 542 7.73 22.18 9.53
C ILE A 542 6.67 23.08 10.18
N PRO A 543 5.44 22.62 10.42
CA PRO A 543 4.43 23.40 11.14
C PRO A 543 4.99 23.96 12.43
N LEU A 544 4.67 25.21 12.75
CA LEU A 544 5.27 25.89 13.89
C LEU A 544 5.07 25.11 15.19
N GLU A 545 3.90 24.48 15.38
CA GLU A 545 3.54 23.67 16.54
C GLU A 545 4.47 22.46 16.72
N ARG A 546 4.95 21.86 15.64
CA ARG A 546 5.86 20.71 15.67
C ARG A 546 7.32 21.10 15.94
N ARG A 547 7.62 22.38 15.98
CA ARG A 547 8.95 22.90 16.29
C ARG A 547 9.24 22.98 17.78
N PHE A 548 8.22 22.71 18.62
CA PHE A 548 8.30 22.78 20.07
C PHE A 548 8.07 21.38 20.65
N THR A 549 9.06 20.85 21.36
CA THR A 549 8.98 19.53 22.00
C THR A 549 9.37 19.64 23.47
N TYR A 550 8.43 19.37 24.38
CA TYR A 550 8.71 19.36 25.81
C TYR A 550 9.05 17.95 26.31
N HIS A 551 10.22 17.79 26.90
CA HIS A 551 10.69 16.58 27.52
C HIS A 551 10.49 16.69 29.04
N SER A 552 9.50 15.96 29.57
CA SER A 552 9.09 16.06 30.97
C SER A 552 10.13 15.51 31.96
N GLN A 553 10.91 14.53 31.58
CA GLN A 553 11.99 13.94 32.40
C GLN A 553 13.15 14.94 32.58
N GLU A 554 13.54 15.62 31.50
CA GLU A 554 14.64 16.59 31.50
C GLU A 554 14.17 18.02 31.84
N ARG A 555 12.86 18.24 32.01
CA ARG A 555 12.23 19.54 32.20
C ARG A 555 12.65 20.58 31.15
N THR A 556 12.91 20.13 29.91
CA THR A 556 13.48 20.93 28.83
C THR A 556 12.52 21.07 27.67
N LEU A 557 12.31 22.29 27.22
CA LEU A 557 11.63 22.62 25.98
C LEU A 557 12.67 22.75 24.86
N PHE A 558 12.61 21.88 23.87
CA PHE A 558 13.40 21.99 22.63
C PHE A 558 12.61 22.77 21.60
N ILE A 559 13.22 23.82 21.02
CA ILE A 559 12.65 24.68 20.00
C ILE A 559 13.52 24.58 18.76
N ASN A 560 12.97 24.06 17.66
CA ASN A 560 13.68 23.94 16.39
C ASN A 560 13.25 25.03 15.41
N PHE A 561 13.97 26.14 15.32
CA PHE A 561 13.75 27.20 14.34
C PHE A 561 14.61 27.03 13.07
N GLU A 562 15.18 25.84 12.85
CA GLU A 562 15.94 25.57 11.61
C GLU A 562 15.14 25.93 10.36
N GLY A 563 15.75 26.80 9.51
CA GLY A 563 15.14 27.28 8.27
C GLY A 563 13.86 28.11 8.44
N HIS A 564 13.47 28.47 9.67
CA HIS A 564 12.28 29.27 9.92
C HIS A 564 12.56 30.75 9.70
N VAL A 565 11.56 31.48 9.16
CA VAL A 565 11.65 32.90 8.88
C VAL A 565 10.50 33.61 9.58
N ILE A 566 10.82 34.56 10.47
CA ILE A 566 9.84 35.47 11.10
C ILE A 566 9.65 36.66 10.18
N ARG A 567 8.44 36.87 9.67
CA ARG A 567 8.11 37.88 8.65
C ARG A 567 7.25 39.03 9.14
N ASN A 568 6.42 38.73 10.11
CA ASN A 568 5.40 39.67 10.59
C ASN A 568 5.07 39.43 12.06
N GLN A 569 4.24 40.31 12.64
CA GLN A 569 3.81 40.21 14.01
C GLN A 569 2.98 38.98 14.33
N ASP A 570 2.22 38.46 13.35
CA ASP A 570 1.43 37.23 13.53
C ASP A 570 2.32 36.00 13.77
N ASP A 571 3.47 35.91 13.09
CA ASP A 571 4.47 34.86 13.32
C ASP A 571 4.98 34.88 14.77
N VAL A 572 5.24 36.08 15.31
CA VAL A 572 5.71 36.27 16.68
C VAL A 572 4.61 35.86 17.69
N GLU A 573 3.37 36.29 17.44
CA GLU A 573 2.24 35.97 18.30
C GLU A 573 1.87 34.49 18.31
N GLN A 574 2.03 33.80 17.18
CA GLN A 574 1.86 32.34 17.11
C GLN A 574 2.87 31.59 17.99
N ILE A 575 4.15 31.99 17.96
CA ILE A 575 5.19 31.44 18.85
C ILE A 575 4.78 31.64 20.31
N ARG A 576 4.36 32.84 20.69
CA ARG A 576 3.90 33.15 22.06
C ARG A 576 2.77 32.19 22.48
N ARG A 577 1.71 32.05 21.66
CA ARG A 577 0.55 31.21 21.96
C ARG A 577 0.93 29.71 22.14
N ILE A 578 1.84 29.22 21.31
CA ILE A 578 2.29 27.82 21.40
C ILE A 578 3.03 27.59 22.71
N VAL A 579 3.96 28.47 23.08
CA VAL A 579 4.72 28.36 24.33
C VAL A 579 3.80 28.52 25.55
N ASP A 580 2.88 29.47 25.51
CA ASP A 580 1.87 29.66 26.56
C ASP A 580 1.02 28.38 26.75
N ALA A 581 0.51 27.80 25.65
CA ALA A 581 -0.31 26.59 25.70
C ALA A 581 0.44 25.36 26.24
N LEU A 582 1.73 25.26 25.93
CA LEU A 582 2.57 24.12 26.38
C LEU A 582 3.02 24.28 27.84
N LEU A 583 3.38 25.48 28.29
CA LEU A 583 4.07 25.67 29.55
C LEU A 583 3.18 26.20 30.68
N SER A 584 2.12 26.98 30.40
CA SER A 584 1.22 27.46 31.44
C SER A 584 0.59 26.34 32.30
N PRO A 585 0.18 25.20 31.74
CA PRO A 585 -0.36 24.11 32.55
C PRO A 585 0.64 23.44 33.50
N LEU A 586 1.96 23.64 33.27
CA LEU A 586 3.00 23.01 34.08
C LEU A 586 3.19 23.71 35.44
N GLY A 587 2.80 24.97 35.59
CA GLY A 587 2.91 25.76 36.83
C GLY A 587 4.33 25.91 37.37
N ARG A 588 5.35 25.70 36.54
CA ARG A 588 6.77 25.77 36.91
C ARG A 588 7.62 26.25 35.73
N LYS A 589 8.78 26.79 36.00
CA LYS A 589 9.76 27.15 34.98
C LYS A 589 10.51 25.92 34.47
N VAL A 590 10.89 25.96 33.19
CA VAL A 590 11.59 24.88 32.47
C VAL A 590 12.88 25.43 31.84
N TYR A 591 13.77 24.56 31.40
CA TYR A 591 14.90 24.94 30.55
C TYR A 591 14.46 25.01 29.10
N ALA A 592 15.13 25.84 28.28
CA ALA A 592 14.88 25.88 26.83
C ALA A 592 16.19 25.75 26.04
N VAL A 593 16.15 24.93 24.99
CA VAL A 593 17.22 24.80 23.99
C VAL A 593 16.66 25.19 22.64
N VAL A 594 17.28 26.14 21.97
CA VAL A 594 16.78 26.68 20.71
C VAL A 594 17.80 26.49 19.58
N ASN A 595 17.37 25.78 18.51
CA ASN A 595 18.10 25.66 17.27
C ASN A 595 17.80 26.82 16.34
N TYR A 596 18.83 27.58 15.97
CA TYR A 596 18.75 28.69 15.03
C TYR A 596 19.44 28.44 13.68
N ASP A 597 19.66 27.18 13.28
CA ASP A 597 20.26 26.90 12.00
C ASP A 597 19.40 27.44 10.84
N ASN A 598 20.02 28.23 9.96
CA ASN A 598 19.36 28.89 8.83
C ASN A 598 18.13 29.73 9.22
N PHE A 599 18.01 30.09 10.49
CA PHE A 599 16.93 30.96 11.00
C PHE A 599 17.12 32.41 10.51
N ASN A 600 16.02 33.08 10.18
CA ASN A 600 16.04 34.47 9.77
C ASN A 600 14.86 35.25 10.37
N ILE A 601 15.11 36.55 10.64
CA ILE A 601 14.08 37.51 11.08
C ILE A 601 14.17 38.72 10.17
N LEU A 602 13.03 39.19 9.67
CA LEU A 602 13.02 40.45 8.94
C LEU A 602 13.37 41.60 9.88
N PRO A 603 14.16 42.60 9.40
CA PRO A 603 14.65 43.70 10.25
C PRO A 603 13.55 44.45 11.01
N ASP A 604 12.39 44.63 10.38
CA ASP A 604 11.27 45.40 10.93
C ASP A 604 10.55 44.71 12.11
N ILE A 605 10.83 43.39 12.34
CA ILE A 605 10.14 42.59 13.37
C ILE A 605 11.09 42.15 14.52
N ILE A 606 12.35 42.56 14.47
CA ILE A 606 13.36 42.14 15.46
C ILE A 606 12.99 42.63 16.87
N ASP A 607 12.43 43.83 17.00
CA ASP A 607 12.11 44.42 18.30
C ASP A 607 10.91 43.72 18.95
N GLU A 608 9.86 43.40 18.18
CA GLU A 608 8.70 42.63 18.63
C GLU A 608 9.07 41.20 19.02
N TYR A 609 9.91 40.54 18.20
CA TYR A 609 10.42 39.22 18.52
C TYR A 609 11.24 39.22 19.81
N SER A 610 12.11 40.25 19.99
CA SER A 610 12.93 40.37 21.20
C SER A 610 12.08 40.62 22.44
N ALA A 611 11.05 41.46 22.35
CA ALA A 611 10.10 41.71 23.45
C ALA A 611 9.34 40.40 23.83
N MET A 612 8.90 39.63 22.85
CA MET A 612 8.26 38.35 23.08
C MET A 612 9.21 37.36 23.78
N VAL A 613 10.48 37.25 23.34
CA VAL A 613 11.48 36.38 23.98
C VAL A 613 11.73 36.80 25.44
N HIS A 614 11.81 38.09 25.74
CA HIS A 614 11.93 38.59 27.12
C HIS A 614 10.76 38.10 27.98
N ASP A 615 9.53 38.33 27.52
CA ASP A 615 8.32 37.92 28.24
C ASP A 615 8.34 36.40 28.55
N LEU A 616 8.67 35.57 27.55
CA LEU A 616 8.72 34.10 27.71
C LEU A 616 9.83 33.67 28.69
N VAL A 617 11.01 34.29 28.66
CA VAL A 617 12.10 34.04 29.60
C VAL A 617 11.68 34.36 31.03
N ASP A 618 11.07 35.51 31.24
CA ASP A 618 10.63 35.93 32.57
C ASP A 618 9.55 35.04 33.15
N ARG A 619 8.65 34.56 32.33
CA ARG A 619 7.49 33.76 32.76
C ARG A 619 7.79 32.28 32.88
N PHE A 620 8.51 31.71 31.93
CA PHE A 620 8.54 30.24 31.73
C PHE A 620 9.91 29.62 31.81
N TYR A 621 11.02 30.34 31.61
CA TYR A 621 12.32 29.69 31.51
C TYR A 621 13.18 29.94 32.77
N SER A 622 13.77 28.80 33.29
CA SER A 622 14.82 28.86 34.31
C SER A 622 16.20 29.16 33.71
N GLY A 623 16.39 28.74 32.45
CA GLY A 623 17.59 29.03 31.66
C GLY A 623 17.30 28.75 30.19
N VAL A 624 18.01 29.47 29.31
CA VAL A 624 17.88 29.33 27.86
C VAL A 624 19.26 29.22 27.25
N THR A 625 19.45 28.15 26.43
CA THR A 625 20.63 28.02 25.58
C THR A 625 20.22 28.02 24.12
N ARG A 626 21.14 28.43 23.25
CA ARG A 626 20.91 28.61 21.82
C ARG A 626 22.11 28.05 21.06
N TYR A 627 21.86 27.41 19.94
CA TYR A 627 22.95 26.92 19.07
C TYR A 627 22.64 27.19 17.60
N THR A 628 23.69 27.30 16.78
CA THR A 628 23.65 27.26 15.31
C THR A 628 25.03 26.89 14.77
N THR A 629 25.07 26.05 13.77
CA THR A 629 26.31 25.63 13.08
C THR A 629 26.90 26.73 12.21
N SER A 630 26.10 27.72 11.82
CA SER A 630 26.54 28.86 11.00
C SER A 630 27.31 29.89 11.82
N SER A 631 28.60 30.05 11.55
CA SER A 631 29.45 31.09 12.16
C SER A 631 28.96 32.53 11.85
N PHE A 632 28.41 32.72 10.65
CA PHE A 632 27.82 34.01 10.26
C PHE A 632 26.55 34.34 11.07
N LEU A 633 25.68 33.35 11.26
CA LEU A 633 24.49 33.56 12.09
C LEU A 633 24.82 33.73 13.56
N ARG A 634 25.83 33.03 14.10
CA ARG A 634 26.32 33.25 15.48
C ARG A 634 26.76 34.69 15.69
N ALA A 635 27.52 35.25 14.75
CA ALA A 635 27.95 36.63 14.82
C ALA A 635 26.76 37.60 14.72
N LYS A 636 25.97 37.51 13.67
CA LYS A 636 24.83 38.43 13.40
C LYS A 636 23.77 38.39 14.48
N LEU A 637 23.31 37.19 14.86
CA LEU A 637 22.24 37.02 15.83
C LEU A 637 22.75 37.21 17.27
N GLY A 638 23.97 36.74 17.55
CA GLY A 638 24.64 36.93 18.84
C GLY A 638 24.80 38.38 19.21
N ASP A 639 25.23 39.22 18.29
CA ASP A 639 25.38 40.69 18.52
C ASP A 639 23.99 41.34 18.72
N ALA A 640 22.99 40.99 17.93
CA ALA A 640 21.63 41.52 18.08
C ALA A 640 20.98 41.11 19.42
N LEU A 641 21.21 39.88 19.88
CA LEU A 641 20.69 39.39 21.16
C LEU A 641 21.46 39.93 22.36
N LYS A 642 22.80 40.08 22.26
CA LYS A 642 23.64 40.71 23.29
C LYS A 642 23.26 42.18 23.53
N GLN A 643 23.06 42.96 22.45
CA GLN A 643 22.61 44.36 22.56
C GLN A 643 21.27 44.51 23.29
N ARG A 644 20.45 43.43 23.26
CA ARG A 644 19.14 43.37 23.92
C ARG A 644 19.14 42.58 25.24
N ALA A 645 20.33 42.24 25.75
CA ALA A 645 20.52 41.47 26.99
C ALA A 645 19.82 40.11 27.04
N LEU A 646 19.59 39.45 25.86
CA LEU A 646 18.82 38.23 25.75
C LEU A 646 19.64 36.95 25.75
N ALA A 647 20.91 37.00 25.31
CA ALA A 647 21.78 35.84 25.31
C ALA A 647 23.24 36.23 25.33
N PRO A 648 24.01 35.78 26.32
CA PRO A 648 25.44 36.06 26.38
C PRO A 648 26.23 35.26 25.33
N HIS A 649 25.71 34.08 24.89
CA HIS A 649 26.42 33.20 24.00
C HIS A 649 25.48 32.32 23.15
N ILE A 650 25.90 32.00 21.91
CA ILE A 650 25.25 31.03 21.03
C ILE A 650 26.27 29.93 20.73
N TYR A 651 25.94 28.71 21.09
CA TYR A 651 26.81 27.52 20.91
C TYR A 651 26.89 27.08 19.47
N GLU A 652 27.90 26.25 19.16
CA GLU A 652 28.06 25.70 17.82
C GLU A 652 27.23 24.46 17.58
N THR A 653 27.05 23.64 18.62
CA THR A 653 26.32 22.37 18.56
C THR A 653 25.24 22.27 19.64
N ALA A 654 24.30 21.34 19.40
CA ALA A 654 23.25 21.01 20.37
C ALA A 654 23.84 20.38 21.64
N GLU A 655 24.94 19.59 21.49
CA GLU A 655 25.63 18.96 22.60
C GLU A 655 26.26 19.98 23.54
N GLU A 656 26.95 21.00 23.00
CA GLU A 656 27.53 22.10 23.78
C GLU A 656 26.45 22.92 24.52
N ALA A 657 25.35 23.21 23.83
CA ALA A 657 24.23 23.93 24.42
C ALA A 657 23.58 23.14 25.57
N THR A 658 23.42 21.83 25.38
CA THR A 658 22.86 20.92 26.40
C THR A 658 23.82 20.71 27.57
N ALA A 659 25.14 20.59 27.33
CA ALA A 659 26.14 20.46 28.38
C ALA A 659 26.15 21.70 29.31
N HIS A 660 26.05 22.89 28.72
CA HIS A 660 25.97 24.13 29.52
C HIS A 660 24.69 24.20 30.39
N LEU A 661 23.56 23.69 29.89
CA LEU A 661 22.35 23.60 30.72
C LEU A 661 22.56 22.70 31.94
N ARG A 662 23.19 21.54 31.78
CA ARG A 662 23.52 20.62 32.90
C ARG A 662 24.45 21.24 33.93
N GLU A 663 25.38 22.11 33.47
CA GLU A 663 26.23 22.87 34.41
C GLU A 663 25.42 23.92 35.21
N LEU A 664 24.40 24.52 34.59
CA LEU A 664 23.51 25.46 35.28
C LEU A 664 22.62 24.76 36.31
N GLU A 665 22.14 23.56 36.00
CA GLU A 665 21.38 22.70 36.94
C GLU A 665 22.19 22.31 38.20
N THR A 666 23.49 22.08 38.05
CA THR A 666 24.37 21.70 39.18
C THR A 666 24.79 22.90 40.07
N LYS A 667 24.59 24.13 39.59
CA LYS A 667 24.99 25.35 40.32
C LYS A 667 23.80 26.09 40.97
N GLY A 668 22.55 25.69 40.70
CA GLY A 668 21.33 26.25 41.29
C GLY A 668 20.65 25.25 42.21
#